data_3538c4ffd5b82722c7bbe24213826505
#
_entry.id   3538c4ffd5b82722c7bbe24213826505
#
_cell.length_a   1.000
_cell.length_b   1.000
_cell.length_c   1.000
_cell.angle_alpha   90.00
_cell.angle_beta   90.00
_cell.angle_gamma   90.00
#
_symmetry.space_group_name_H-M   'P 1'
#
loop_
_entity.id
_entity.type
_entity.pdbx_description
1 polymer ?
#
loop_
_entity_poly.entity_id
_entity_poly.type
_entity_poly.pdbx_seq_one_letter_code
_entity_poly.pdbx_strand_id
1 'polypeptide(L)'
;MTGCADPVARLRSVTHRYNNEVAALNDITLDIPKGMLVGLIGPDGVGKSTLQGLVAGVREIQGGKGGLHGKVTVLGGDMADWGHRHEALNHIAYMPQGLGRNLYPTLSVFENIDFFGQLFGQSKNERAWRIEDLLRSTELAPFWNRPAGKLSGGMKQKLALCCALIHDPDLLILDEPTTGVDPLSRQLFWELIERVRERRSGMSVLAATAYMEEAEAFDHLIAMNDGRVLAEGCPRDLKNLTSQERLEDAFIALLPHEMRKDHKRVILPPRVRHDGAPAIEAVGLTMRFGDFTAVDNVTLNIERGEIFGFLGSNGCGKTTTMKMLTGLLLPSEGSARLFGHPVTSANLEIRKRVGYMSQCFSLYRELSVRQNLVLHARLLHLPSEHIATRVEEMLARFHLESVADRLPEALPLGQRQRLQLAVAVIHGPEILILDEPTSGVDPVARDEFWEMLIELSRNDNVTIFISTHFVNEAERCDRVSLMHAGRILAKDTPEKLRESREAATLSEAFIDYLKDASRDVSSTGENKEFPGRVTSHSPQESISKQRRFDPTRLWAFAQREATELSRDPIRIAFALIGPLVLMLTMGYGISFDIKNLPYAAFDQDQSRESRMFLEHFDASRYFEHRTPIHTSTELDRRLDNGELRIAIVIPPGYGRDLLAGRKAEIGVWVDGANSFRGETARSYVQGVIQHYLADQSVREAGAMLSLFPANIETRFRYNQAFKSVYAIAPGVLMMALILIPAMLTALGVVREKEMGSINNLYAAPVSKLEFLIGKQLPYIGVAMMSFGLLVILMVLFFGVPMRGNIIALAMGALVYTTAATGFGLVMSCLVSSQIAAVVGTAILAIIPTLNFSGMLYPVSTLNDGARIFGQFFPTLYFQKISSGVFNKGLGFAELYPYHLTLIVFSISFWLIAGTLLKKQAR
;
A
#
# COMPACT_ATOMS: atom_id res chain seq x y z
N MET A 1 51.37 -14.82 3.93
CA MET A 1 50.49 -15.82 3.34
C MET A 1 49.78 -16.49 4.53
N THR A 2 48.74 -15.83 5.00
CA THR A 2 47.82 -16.39 6.04
C THR A 2 46.79 -17.23 5.33
N GLY A 3 46.66 -18.52 5.77
CA GLY A 3 45.79 -19.52 5.15
C GLY A 3 44.40 -18.99 4.82
N CYS A 4 43.94 -19.12 3.57
CA CYS A 4 42.62 -18.80 3.10
C CYS A 4 41.59 -19.61 3.87
N ALA A 5 41.01 -19.03 4.90
CA ALA A 5 39.74 -19.53 5.41
C ALA A 5 38.72 -19.43 4.27
N ASP A 6 37.87 -20.47 4.07
CA ASP A 6 36.84 -20.44 3.04
C ASP A 6 35.96 -19.19 3.16
N PRO A 7 35.76 -18.40 2.07
CA PRO A 7 34.96 -17.20 2.13
C PRO A 7 33.52 -17.51 2.50
N VAL A 8 32.83 -16.57 3.20
CA VAL A 8 31.41 -16.72 3.55
C VAL A 8 30.52 -16.67 2.33
N ALA A 9 30.92 -15.89 1.31
CA ALA A 9 30.25 -15.87 0.02
C ALA A 9 31.27 -15.73 -1.11
N ARG A 10 31.00 -16.38 -2.25
CA ARG A 10 31.85 -16.37 -3.44
C ARG A 10 31.01 -16.14 -4.68
N LEU A 11 31.31 -15.11 -5.41
CA LEU A 11 30.73 -14.77 -6.71
C LEU A 11 31.72 -15.05 -7.82
N ARG A 12 31.29 -15.62 -8.93
CA ARG A 12 32.14 -15.90 -10.12
C ARG A 12 31.37 -15.51 -11.37
N SER A 13 31.90 -14.51 -12.09
CA SER A 13 31.38 -13.97 -13.36
C SER A 13 29.86 -13.66 -13.30
N VAL A 14 29.41 -12.97 -12.23
CA VAL A 14 28.00 -12.69 -12.00
C VAL A 14 27.58 -11.44 -12.78
N THR A 15 26.59 -11.60 -13.66
CA THR A 15 25.93 -10.50 -14.37
C THR A 15 24.45 -10.49 -14.05
N HIS A 16 23.89 -9.32 -13.75
CA HIS A 16 22.46 -9.16 -13.48
C HIS A 16 21.90 -7.94 -14.22
N ARG A 17 20.79 -8.11 -14.96
CA ARG A 17 20.15 -7.06 -15.76
C ARG A 17 18.71 -6.86 -15.36
N TYR A 18 18.29 -5.60 -15.27
CA TYR A 18 16.88 -5.22 -15.12
C TYR A 18 16.26 -4.99 -16.49
N ASN A 19 15.10 -5.57 -16.75
CA ASN A 19 14.32 -5.40 -18.00
C ASN A 19 15.12 -5.61 -19.29
N ASN A 20 16.19 -6.43 -19.26
CA ASN A 20 17.12 -6.70 -20.37
C ASN A 20 17.92 -5.50 -20.91
N GLU A 21 17.77 -4.30 -20.34
CA GLU A 21 18.42 -3.08 -20.87
C GLU A 21 19.54 -2.57 -19.97
N VAL A 22 19.35 -2.54 -18.65
CA VAL A 22 20.33 -1.96 -17.71
C VAL A 22 21.05 -3.07 -16.95
N ALA A 23 22.37 -3.17 -17.15
CA ALA A 23 23.22 -4.09 -16.38
C ALA A 23 23.52 -3.47 -15.02
N ALA A 24 22.90 -3.99 -13.95
CA ALA A 24 23.17 -3.58 -12.59
C ALA A 24 24.44 -4.22 -12.02
N LEU A 25 24.80 -5.42 -12.48
CA LEU A 25 26.09 -6.08 -12.21
C LEU A 25 26.63 -6.60 -13.53
N ASN A 26 27.95 -6.43 -13.73
CA ASN A 26 28.64 -6.77 -14.97
C ASN A 26 29.90 -7.53 -14.66
N ASP A 27 29.85 -8.86 -14.85
CA ASP A 27 30.96 -9.79 -14.67
C ASP A 27 31.67 -9.69 -13.32
N ILE A 28 30.89 -9.68 -12.21
CA ILE A 28 31.43 -9.62 -10.87
C ILE A 28 32.08 -10.95 -10.47
N THR A 29 33.35 -10.89 -10.10
CA THR A 29 34.10 -11.99 -9.49
C THR A 29 34.70 -11.48 -8.19
N LEU A 30 34.27 -12.06 -7.05
CA LEU A 30 34.51 -11.53 -5.71
C LEU A 30 34.43 -12.65 -4.66
N ASP A 31 35.31 -12.60 -3.67
CA ASP A 31 35.31 -13.44 -2.48
C ASP A 31 35.06 -12.58 -1.23
N ILE A 32 34.00 -12.84 -0.48
CA ILE A 32 33.64 -12.14 0.75
C ILE A 32 34.23 -12.93 1.93
N PRO A 33 35.20 -12.34 2.69
CA PRO A 33 35.88 -13.06 3.77
C PRO A 33 34.91 -13.38 4.93
N LYS A 34 35.16 -14.52 5.60
CA LYS A 34 34.39 -14.98 6.75
C LYS A 34 34.83 -14.28 8.04
N GLY A 35 33.86 -13.97 8.92
CA GLY A 35 34.09 -13.39 10.24
C GLY A 35 34.52 -11.90 10.24
N MET A 36 34.43 -11.24 9.11
CA MET A 36 34.78 -9.82 8.97
C MET A 36 33.54 -8.94 8.74
N LEU A 37 33.69 -7.65 9.05
CA LEU A 37 32.77 -6.59 8.65
C LEU A 37 33.22 -6.04 7.31
N VAL A 38 32.51 -6.46 6.25
CA VAL A 38 32.82 -6.10 4.86
C VAL A 38 31.91 -4.99 4.39
N GLY A 39 32.46 -3.88 3.90
CA GLY A 39 31.74 -2.73 3.37
C GLY A 39 31.66 -2.70 1.84
N LEU A 40 30.47 -2.50 1.29
CA LEU A 40 30.26 -2.14 -0.11
C LEU A 40 30.13 -0.63 -0.19
N ILE A 41 31.05 0.03 -0.90
CA ILE A 41 31.06 1.48 -1.12
C ILE A 41 30.93 1.80 -2.62
N GLY A 42 30.25 2.90 -2.93
CA GLY A 42 30.05 3.33 -4.32
C GLY A 42 28.83 4.22 -4.49
N PRO A 43 28.69 4.89 -5.66
CA PRO A 43 27.55 5.72 -5.97
C PRO A 43 26.21 4.98 -5.93
N ASP A 44 25.13 5.75 -5.92
CA ASP A 44 23.79 5.16 -6.00
C ASP A 44 23.55 4.53 -7.38
N GLY A 45 22.85 3.38 -7.36
CA GLY A 45 22.52 2.66 -8.60
C GLY A 45 23.64 1.77 -9.16
N VAL A 46 24.82 1.71 -8.55
CA VAL A 46 25.96 0.88 -9.05
C VAL A 46 25.84 -0.62 -8.79
N GLY A 47 24.74 -1.08 -8.19
CA GLY A 47 24.50 -2.50 -8.00
C GLY A 47 24.78 -3.04 -6.59
N LYS A 48 25.10 -2.22 -5.57
CA LYS A 48 25.33 -2.65 -4.18
C LYS A 48 24.18 -3.52 -3.62
N SER A 49 22.96 -2.98 -3.65
CA SER A 49 21.75 -3.69 -3.18
C SER A 49 21.42 -4.93 -4.03
N THR A 50 21.78 -4.91 -5.31
CA THR A 50 21.60 -6.07 -6.20
C THR A 50 22.54 -7.20 -5.80
N LEU A 51 23.81 -6.89 -5.56
CA LEU A 51 24.80 -7.85 -5.08
C LEU A 51 24.39 -8.46 -3.73
N GLN A 52 24.03 -7.62 -2.76
CA GLN A 52 23.54 -8.05 -1.46
C GLN A 52 22.29 -8.93 -1.57
N GLY A 53 21.33 -8.58 -2.43
CA GLY A 53 20.13 -9.36 -2.68
C GLY A 53 20.42 -10.74 -3.29
N LEU A 54 21.45 -10.87 -4.14
CA LEU A 54 21.88 -12.16 -4.67
C LEU A 54 22.54 -13.02 -3.58
N VAL A 55 23.40 -12.44 -2.76
CA VAL A 55 24.06 -13.12 -1.63
C VAL A 55 23.02 -13.54 -0.58
N ALA A 56 22.03 -12.69 -0.29
CA ALA A 56 20.93 -12.99 0.61
C ALA A 56 19.92 -14.02 0.05
N GLY A 57 20.00 -14.39 -1.22
CA GLY A 57 19.04 -15.28 -1.88
C GLY A 57 17.66 -14.67 -2.12
N VAL A 58 17.48 -13.37 -1.88
CA VAL A 58 16.24 -12.61 -2.08
C VAL A 58 16.01 -12.31 -3.57
N ARG A 59 17.10 -12.21 -4.36
CA ARG A 59 17.06 -12.01 -5.81
C ARG A 59 17.35 -13.29 -6.57
N GLU A 60 16.71 -13.44 -7.73
CA GLU A 60 16.92 -14.57 -8.64
C GLU A 60 18.25 -14.41 -9.40
N ILE A 61 19.08 -15.45 -9.40
CA ILE A 61 20.29 -15.49 -10.20
C ILE A 61 19.87 -15.70 -11.67
N GLN A 62 20.15 -14.74 -12.53
CA GLN A 62 19.81 -14.81 -13.94
C GLN A 62 20.73 -15.81 -14.65
N GLY A 63 20.14 -16.73 -15.45
CA GLY A 63 20.89 -17.73 -16.22
C GLY A 63 20.93 -19.13 -15.63
N GLY A 64 19.86 -19.56 -14.93
CA GLY A 64 19.73 -20.87 -14.32
C GLY A 64 20.04 -22.07 -15.23
N LYS A 65 20.50 -23.16 -14.63
CA LYS A 65 20.71 -24.52 -15.20
C LYS A 65 21.42 -24.55 -16.55
N GLY A 66 22.69 -24.19 -16.57
CA GLY A 66 23.49 -24.37 -17.81
C GLY A 66 24.78 -23.55 -17.96
N GLY A 67 25.20 -22.77 -16.97
CA GLY A 67 26.61 -22.36 -16.87
C GLY A 67 27.09 -21.15 -17.69
N LEU A 68 26.23 -20.30 -18.23
CA LEU A 68 26.66 -19.10 -18.98
C LEU A 68 26.61 -17.77 -18.21
N HIS A 69 26.02 -17.72 -17.04
CA HIS A 69 25.87 -16.47 -16.27
C HIS A 69 26.10 -16.68 -14.76
N GLY A 70 27.34 -16.72 -14.36
CA GLY A 70 27.82 -16.57 -13.00
C GLY A 70 27.31 -17.53 -11.95
N LYS A 71 28.15 -17.84 -10.97
CA LYS A 71 27.80 -18.68 -9.82
C LYS A 71 27.88 -17.87 -8.53
N VAL A 72 26.86 -17.99 -7.65
CA VAL A 72 26.85 -17.38 -6.32
C VAL A 72 26.80 -18.51 -5.28
N THR A 73 27.89 -18.65 -4.54
CA THR A 73 28.04 -19.66 -3.48
C THR A 73 28.03 -18.91 -2.15
N VAL A 74 27.19 -19.31 -1.20
CA VAL A 74 27.09 -18.72 0.15
C VAL A 74 27.04 -19.83 1.18
N LEU A 75 27.79 -19.72 2.28
CA LEU A 75 27.87 -20.72 3.33
C LEU A 75 28.18 -22.14 2.78
N GLY A 76 29.05 -22.19 1.75
CA GLY A 76 29.54 -23.43 1.18
C GLY A 76 28.67 -24.07 0.09
N GLY A 77 27.49 -23.52 -0.28
CA GLY A 77 26.62 -24.08 -1.30
C GLY A 77 26.10 -23.07 -2.30
N ASP A 78 25.55 -23.56 -3.43
CA ASP A 78 25.07 -22.74 -4.53
C ASP A 78 23.68 -22.17 -4.26
N MET A 79 23.54 -20.85 -4.29
CA MET A 79 22.26 -20.13 -4.08
C MET A 79 21.27 -20.34 -5.24
N ALA A 80 21.68 -20.87 -6.37
CA ALA A 80 20.76 -21.30 -7.43
C ALA A 80 20.02 -22.59 -7.06
N ASP A 81 20.63 -23.45 -6.23
CA ASP A 81 19.95 -24.64 -5.70
C ASP A 81 18.91 -24.26 -4.64
N TRP A 82 17.66 -24.64 -4.89
CA TRP A 82 16.56 -24.36 -3.97
C TRP A 82 16.74 -25.02 -2.59
N GLY A 83 17.30 -26.23 -2.57
CA GLY A 83 17.51 -26.98 -1.31
C GLY A 83 18.51 -26.27 -0.41
N HIS A 84 19.70 -25.98 -0.95
CA HIS A 84 20.73 -25.24 -0.20
C HIS A 84 20.27 -23.83 0.19
N ARG A 85 19.64 -23.09 -0.73
CA ARG A 85 19.13 -21.73 -0.43
C ARG A 85 18.13 -21.76 0.74
N HIS A 86 17.21 -22.72 0.79
CA HIS A 86 16.24 -22.84 1.88
C HIS A 86 16.91 -23.10 3.24
N GLU A 87 17.96 -23.87 3.26
CA GLU A 87 18.76 -24.12 4.46
C GLU A 87 19.60 -22.90 4.85
N ALA A 88 20.28 -22.29 3.91
CA ALA A 88 21.11 -21.11 4.12
C ALA A 88 20.33 -19.90 4.68
N LEU A 89 19.05 -19.72 4.29
CA LEU A 89 18.19 -18.65 4.83
C LEU A 89 17.98 -18.73 6.36
N ASN A 90 18.22 -19.88 7.00
CA ASN A 90 18.18 -19.96 8.47
C ASN A 90 19.40 -19.31 9.13
N HIS A 91 20.48 -19.17 8.37
CA HIS A 91 21.78 -18.66 8.82
C HIS A 91 22.09 -17.26 8.27
N ILE A 92 21.18 -16.69 7.47
CA ILE A 92 21.33 -15.37 6.84
C ILE A 92 20.27 -14.44 7.39
N ALA A 93 20.69 -13.27 7.85
CA ALA A 93 19.79 -12.14 8.10
C ALA A 93 19.96 -11.07 7.03
N TYR A 94 18.87 -10.53 6.51
CA TYR A 94 18.87 -9.45 5.53
C TYR A 94 18.03 -8.28 5.99
N MET A 95 18.65 -7.12 6.09
CA MET A 95 17.99 -5.84 6.38
C MET A 95 18.01 -4.98 5.12
N PRO A 96 16.88 -4.81 4.43
CA PRO A 96 16.79 -4.05 3.19
C PRO A 96 16.89 -2.54 3.42
N GLN A 97 17.30 -1.82 2.39
CA GLN A 97 17.38 -0.36 2.37
C GLN A 97 16.05 0.31 2.73
N GLY A 98 16.11 1.37 3.55
CA GLY A 98 15.00 2.23 3.96
C GLY A 98 14.53 1.99 5.40
N LEU A 99 14.23 3.10 6.08
CA LEU A 99 13.86 3.14 7.51
C LEU A 99 12.65 2.25 7.84
N GLY A 100 12.91 1.09 8.44
CA GLY A 100 11.86 0.21 8.95
C GLY A 100 11.00 -0.48 7.88
N ARG A 101 11.47 -0.66 6.65
CA ARG A 101 10.76 -1.37 5.58
C ARG A 101 10.46 -2.83 5.89
N ASN A 102 11.27 -3.47 6.72
CA ASN A 102 11.03 -4.82 7.22
C ASN A 102 10.10 -4.85 8.44
N LEU A 103 9.72 -3.71 9.01
CA LEU A 103 8.86 -3.63 10.20
C LEU A 103 7.38 -3.51 9.82
N TYR A 104 6.54 -3.96 10.74
CA TYR A 104 5.09 -3.77 10.68
C TYR A 104 4.70 -2.60 11.59
N PRO A 105 4.31 -1.43 11.03
CA PRO A 105 4.14 -0.18 11.78
C PRO A 105 3.06 -0.24 12.87
N THR A 106 2.04 -1.07 12.67
CA THR A 106 0.90 -1.25 13.59
C THR A 106 1.22 -2.18 14.76
N LEU A 107 2.23 -3.02 14.61
CA LEU A 107 2.70 -3.92 15.67
C LEU A 107 3.61 -3.17 16.64
N SER A 108 3.59 -3.58 17.92
CA SER A 108 4.52 -3.06 18.92
C SER A 108 5.95 -3.53 18.66
N VAL A 109 6.91 -2.96 19.37
CA VAL A 109 8.32 -3.37 19.35
C VAL A 109 8.43 -4.88 19.66
N PHE A 110 7.81 -5.33 20.75
CA PHE A 110 7.78 -6.74 21.14
C PHE A 110 7.16 -7.64 20.04
N GLU A 111 5.98 -7.28 19.55
CA GLU A 111 5.24 -8.08 18.56
C GLU A 111 6.00 -8.21 17.23
N ASN A 112 6.75 -7.18 16.81
CA ASN A 112 7.60 -7.28 15.64
C ASN A 112 8.69 -8.35 15.83
N ILE A 113 9.45 -8.30 16.93
CA ILE A 113 10.54 -9.25 17.18
C ILE A 113 9.98 -10.65 17.40
N ASP A 114 8.87 -10.80 18.14
CA ASP A 114 8.21 -12.10 18.39
C ASP A 114 7.75 -12.75 17.09
N PHE A 115 7.18 -11.99 16.17
CA PHE A 115 6.78 -12.48 14.85
C PHE A 115 7.97 -13.04 14.06
N PHE A 116 9.10 -12.33 14.00
CA PHE A 116 10.29 -12.83 13.32
C PHE A 116 10.83 -14.10 14.00
N GLY A 117 10.89 -14.15 15.33
CA GLY A 117 11.30 -15.36 16.05
C GLY A 117 10.40 -16.57 15.76
N GLN A 118 9.10 -16.36 15.57
CA GLN A 118 8.17 -17.41 15.14
C GLN A 118 8.46 -17.90 13.71
N LEU A 119 8.80 -17.00 12.77
CA LEU A 119 9.15 -17.37 11.39
C LEU A 119 10.37 -18.29 11.31
N PHE A 120 11.34 -18.09 12.20
CA PHE A 120 12.53 -18.93 12.30
C PHE A 120 12.35 -20.16 13.21
N GLY A 121 11.13 -20.44 13.68
CA GLY A 121 10.77 -21.67 14.38
C GLY A 121 11.27 -21.76 15.83
N GLN A 122 11.58 -20.63 16.46
CA GLN A 122 12.03 -20.60 17.85
C GLN A 122 10.91 -20.98 18.83
N SER A 123 11.25 -21.71 19.88
CA SER A 123 10.33 -22.05 20.96
C SER A 123 9.89 -20.78 21.73
N LYS A 124 8.74 -20.82 22.39
CA LYS A 124 8.22 -19.66 23.14
C LYS A 124 9.19 -19.16 24.22
N ASN A 125 9.85 -20.07 24.92
CA ASN A 125 10.78 -19.72 26.01
C ASN A 125 12.09 -19.13 25.47
N GLU A 126 12.67 -19.74 24.44
CA GLU A 126 13.85 -19.24 23.75
C GLU A 126 13.60 -17.84 23.19
N ARG A 127 12.50 -17.66 22.51
CA ARG A 127 12.09 -16.40 21.88
C ARG A 127 11.92 -15.30 22.94
N ALA A 128 11.24 -15.59 24.05
CA ALA A 128 11.07 -14.62 25.14
C ALA A 128 12.41 -14.17 25.72
N TRP A 129 13.32 -15.10 25.96
CA TRP A 129 14.67 -14.79 26.45
C TRP A 129 15.48 -13.94 25.45
N ARG A 130 15.49 -14.33 24.16
CA ARG A 130 16.20 -13.57 23.12
C ARG A 130 15.63 -12.16 22.91
N ILE A 131 14.31 -12.01 22.96
CA ILE A 131 13.66 -10.69 22.88
C ILE A 131 14.09 -9.80 24.03
N GLU A 132 14.10 -10.32 25.26
CA GLU A 132 14.52 -9.56 26.43
C GLU A 132 15.99 -9.13 26.33
N ASP A 133 16.90 -10.02 25.93
CA ASP A 133 18.32 -9.70 25.73
C ASP A 133 18.52 -8.63 24.63
N LEU A 134 17.85 -8.77 23.49
CA LEU A 134 17.92 -7.81 22.40
C LEU A 134 17.34 -6.44 22.80
N LEU A 135 16.20 -6.39 23.49
CA LEU A 135 15.59 -5.14 23.93
C LEU A 135 16.46 -4.40 24.94
N ARG A 136 17.13 -5.12 25.85
CA ARG A 136 18.09 -4.52 26.81
C ARG A 136 19.33 -4.03 26.10
N SER A 137 19.92 -4.82 25.21
CA SER A 137 21.14 -4.48 24.48
C SER A 137 20.96 -3.26 23.55
N THR A 138 19.75 -3.02 23.05
CA THR A 138 19.40 -1.92 22.14
C THR A 138 18.76 -0.73 22.84
N GLU A 139 18.53 -0.80 24.16
CA GLU A 139 17.84 0.24 24.94
C GLU A 139 16.38 0.46 24.53
N LEU A 140 15.77 -0.52 23.86
CA LEU A 140 14.35 -0.47 23.44
C LEU A 140 13.40 -1.01 24.52
N ALA A 141 13.91 -1.57 25.62
CA ALA A 141 13.11 -2.15 26.70
C ALA A 141 12.01 -1.20 27.24
N PRO A 142 12.22 0.10 27.47
CA PRO A 142 11.17 1.02 27.91
C PRO A 142 10.03 1.20 26.90
N PHE A 143 10.27 0.89 25.64
CA PHE A 143 9.35 1.09 24.52
C PHE A 143 8.73 -0.20 23.99
N TRP A 144 8.88 -1.32 24.71
CA TRP A 144 8.51 -2.67 24.25
C TRP A 144 7.08 -2.78 23.70
N ASN A 145 6.12 -2.04 24.28
CA ASN A 145 4.69 -2.04 23.86
C ASN A 145 4.34 -0.88 22.91
N ARG A 146 5.31 -0.06 22.50
CA ARG A 146 5.06 1.07 21.60
C ARG A 146 4.93 0.58 20.16
N PRO A 147 3.90 1.00 19.37
CA PRO A 147 3.81 0.69 17.96
C PRO A 147 5.04 1.15 17.19
N ALA A 148 5.56 0.29 16.29
CA ALA A 148 6.77 0.60 15.52
C ALA A 148 6.62 1.86 14.65
N GLY A 149 5.40 2.16 14.17
CA GLY A 149 5.12 3.37 13.42
C GLY A 149 5.38 4.67 14.19
N LYS A 150 5.30 4.63 15.54
CA LYS A 150 5.50 5.78 16.44
C LYS A 150 6.93 5.91 16.98
N LEU A 151 7.87 5.09 16.49
CA LEU A 151 9.29 5.16 16.86
C LEU A 151 10.02 6.20 16.02
N SER A 152 11.11 6.77 16.59
CA SER A 152 12.05 7.60 15.81
C SER A 152 12.80 6.76 14.76
N GLY A 153 13.46 7.42 13.80
CA GLY A 153 14.25 6.74 12.79
C GLY A 153 15.31 5.79 13.36
N GLY A 154 16.13 6.27 14.30
CA GLY A 154 17.14 5.45 14.97
C GLY A 154 16.56 4.29 15.77
N MET A 155 15.42 4.50 16.47
CA MET A 155 14.72 3.42 17.16
C MET A 155 14.15 2.37 16.20
N LYS A 156 13.65 2.78 15.03
CA LYS A 156 13.21 1.84 13.99
C LYS A 156 14.35 1.00 13.45
N GLN A 157 15.53 1.59 13.27
CA GLN A 157 16.72 0.84 12.84
C GLN A 157 17.20 -0.15 13.91
N LYS A 158 17.23 0.27 15.17
CA LYS A 158 17.52 -0.64 16.29
C LYS A 158 16.53 -1.81 16.34
N LEU A 159 15.24 -1.52 16.15
CA LEU A 159 14.20 -2.57 16.10
C LEU A 159 14.36 -3.48 14.87
N ALA A 160 14.66 -2.92 13.70
CA ALA A 160 14.90 -3.69 12.47
C ALA A 160 16.10 -4.65 12.64
N LEU A 161 17.15 -4.16 13.30
CA LEU A 161 18.31 -4.98 13.65
C LEU A 161 17.94 -6.09 14.66
N CYS A 162 17.14 -5.79 15.70
CA CYS A 162 16.63 -6.83 16.61
C CYS A 162 15.86 -7.93 15.87
N CYS A 163 14.99 -7.55 14.93
CA CYS A 163 14.25 -8.50 14.09
C CYS A 163 15.18 -9.35 13.21
N ALA A 164 16.28 -8.77 12.71
CA ALA A 164 17.28 -9.47 11.93
C ALA A 164 18.14 -10.42 12.77
N LEU A 165 18.45 -10.05 14.00
CA LEU A 165 19.33 -10.82 14.89
C LEU A 165 18.60 -11.89 15.73
N ILE A 166 17.26 -11.91 15.76
CA ILE A 166 16.51 -12.79 16.67
C ILE A 166 16.83 -14.28 16.45
N HIS A 167 17.14 -14.70 15.23
CA HIS A 167 17.45 -16.07 14.88
C HIS A 167 18.95 -16.42 14.89
N ASP A 168 19.78 -15.46 15.31
CA ASP A 168 21.22 -15.65 15.51
C ASP A 168 21.98 -16.06 14.22
N PRO A 169 22.04 -15.19 13.19
CA PRO A 169 22.57 -15.53 11.86
C PRO A 169 24.11 -15.66 11.84
N ASP A 170 24.66 -16.48 10.93
CA ASP A 170 26.09 -16.57 10.61
C ASP A 170 26.55 -15.45 9.66
N LEU A 171 25.62 -14.96 8.82
CA LEU A 171 25.82 -13.85 7.88
C LEU A 171 24.73 -12.78 8.05
N LEU A 172 25.11 -11.58 8.45
CA LEU A 172 24.25 -10.42 8.55
C LEU A 172 24.49 -9.51 7.35
N ILE A 173 23.46 -9.24 6.57
CA ILE A 173 23.50 -8.38 5.38
C ILE A 173 22.70 -7.10 5.66
N LEU A 174 23.34 -5.94 5.53
CA LEU A 174 22.80 -4.62 5.86
C LEU A 174 22.86 -3.71 4.64
N ASP A 175 21.71 -3.33 4.10
CA ASP A 175 21.64 -2.47 2.93
C ASP A 175 21.35 -1.02 3.37
N GLU A 176 22.39 -0.21 3.44
CA GLU A 176 22.38 1.19 3.91
C GLU A 176 21.60 1.36 5.24
N PRO A 177 21.99 0.66 6.30
CA PRO A 177 21.21 0.57 7.54
C PRO A 177 21.08 1.90 8.28
N THR A 178 21.97 2.84 8.04
CA THR A 178 22.06 4.12 8.77
C THR A 178 21.62 5.32 7.93
N THR A 179 21.17 5.11 6.69
CA THR A 179 20.68 6.19 5.83
C THR A 179 19.47 6.88 6.44
N GLY A 180 19.53 8.21 6.57
CA GLY A 180 18.51 9.02 7.22
C GLY A 180 18.48 8.91 8.75
N VAL A 181 19.54 8.43 9.37
CA VAL A 181 19.72 8.37 10.83
C VAL A 181 20.72 9.44 11.27
N ASP A 182 20.50 10.07 12.41
CA ASP A 182 21.38 11.11 12.96
C ASP A 182 22.75 10.55 13.41
N PRO A 183 23.81 11.39 13.48
CA PRO A 183 25.18 10.93 13.74
C PRO A 183 25.35 10.14 15.04
N LEU A 184 24.71 10.56 16.13
CA LEU A 184 24.80 9.83 17.42
C LEU A 184 24.14 8.45 17.32
N SER A 185 22.94 8.39 16.72
CA SER A 185 22.24 7.11 16.52
C SER A 185 22.99 6.18 15.56
N ARG A 186 23.72 6.72 14.56
CA ARG A 186 24.62 5.96 13.68
C ARG A 186 25.78 5.34 14.43
N GLN A 187 26.48 6.14 15.24
CA GLN A 187 27.59 5.64 16.07
C GLN A 187 27.11 4.49 16.97
N LEU A 188 26.01 4.72 17.71
CA LEU A 188 25.43 3.72 18.62
C LEU A 188 24.97 2.45 17.88
N PHE A 189 24.54 2.55 16.62
CA PHE A 189 24.18 1.40 15.79
C PHE A 189 25.38 0.53 15.46
N TRP A 190 26.50 1.12 15.03
CA TRP A 190 27.72 0.36 14.72
C TRP A 190 28.38 -0.21 15.96
N GLU A 191 28.43 0.54 17.08
CA GLU A 191 28.86 0.03 18.38
C GLU A 191 28.03 -1.20 18.84
N LEU A 192 26.74 -1.20 18.55
CA LEU A 192 25.87 -2.35 18.83
C LEU A 192 26.26 -3.56 17.97
N ILE A 193 26.51 -3.36 16.69
CA ILE A 193 26.95 -4.45 15.78
C ILE A 193 28.28 -5.04 16.26
N GLU A 194 29.25 -4.20 16.65
CA GLU A 194 30.52 -4.70 17.17
C GLU A 194 30.33 -5.50 18.47
N ARG A 195 29.54 -5.02 19.41
CA ARG A 195 29.20 -5.78 20.63
C ARG A 195 28.55 -7.14 20.33
N VAL A 196 27.71 -7.22 19.31
CA VAL A 196 27.09 -8.49 18.87
C VAL A 196 28.14 -9.41 18.26
N ARG A 197 29.07 -8.87 17.42
CA ARG A 197 30.20 -9.64 16.84
C ARG A 197 31.15 -10.18 17.89
N GLU A 198 31.48 -9.38 18.91
CA GLU A 198 32.36 -9.80 20.04
C GLU A 198 31.74 -10.97 20.83
N ARG A 199 30.42 -10.93 21.06
CA ARG A 199 29.70 -12.04 21.74
C ARG A 199 29.63 -13.30 20.89
N ARG A 200 29.63 -13.15 19.56
CA ARG A 200 29.53 -14.26 18.60
C ARG A 200 30.75 -14.27 17.68
N SER A 201 31.81 -14.95 18.15
CA SER A 201 33.01 -15.11 17.32
C SER A 201 32.69 -15.89 16.05
N GLY A 202 32.87 -15.24 14.88
CA GLY A 202 32.69 -15.85 13.56
C GLY A 202 31.50 -15.36 12.75
N MET A 203 30.64 -14.48 13.28
CA MET A 203 29.57 -13.82 12.50
C MET A 203 30.20 -12.90 11.44
N SER A 204 29.82 -13.08 10.19
CA SER A 204 30.20 -12.22 9.08
C SER A 204 29.17 -11.12 8.86
N VAL A 205 29.60 -9.91 8.55
CA VAL A 205 28.69 -8.78 8.26
C VAL A 205 29.04 -8.22 6.87
N LEU A 206 28.02 -8.10 5.99
CA LEU A 206 28.14 -7.44 4.69
C LEU A 206 27.25 -6.20 4.69
N ALA A 207 27.86 -5.02 4.78
CA ALA A 207 27.13 -3.75 4.86
C ALA A 207 27.38 -2.89 3.62
N ALA A 208 26.32 -2.38 3.00
CA ALA A 208 26.44 -1.27 2.04
C ALA A 208 26.28 0.04 2.81
N THR A 209 27.10 1.02 2.52
CA THR A 209 26.97 2.38 3.08
C THR A 209 27.34 3.44 2.05
N ALA A 210 26.63 4.58 2.14
CA ALA A 210 26.97 5.80 1.41
C ALA A 210 27.90 6.72 2.24
N TYR A 211 28.15 6.38 3.52
CA TYR A 211 28.95 7.19 4.44
C TYR A 211 30.38 6.67 4.53
N MET A 212 31.32 7.42 3.95
CA MET A 212 32.74 7.03 3.96
C MET A 212 33.35 7.03 5.35
N GLU A 213 32.83 7.86 6.27
CA GLU A 213 33.22 7.90 7.69
C GLU A 213 32.92 6.55 8.41
N GLU A 214 31.78 5.91 8.09
CA GLU A 214 31.44 4.58 8.61
C GLU A 214 32.36 3.50 8.02
N ALA A 215 32.59 3.60 6.70
CA ALA A 215 33.44 2.65 5.97
C ALA A 215 34.89 2.64 6.49
N GLU A 216 35.39 3.73 7.06
CA GLU A 216 36.73 3.78 7.66
C GLU A 216 36.90 2.83 8.86
N ALA A 217 35.81 2.46 9.54
CA ALA A 217 35.83 1.55 10.68
C ALA A 217 35.67 0.07 10.27
N PHE A 218 35.44 -0.23 8.99
CA PHE A 218 35.20 -1.60 8.52
C PHE A 218 36.50 -2.38 8.32
N ASP A 219 36.43 -3.71 8.47
CA ASP A 219 37.62 -4.58 8.33
C ASP A 219 38.08 -4.68 6.86
N HIS A 220 37.14 -4.73 5.91
CA HIS A 220 37.42 -4.87 4.48
C HIS A 220 36.40 -4.08 3.66
N LEU A 221 36.86 -3.45 2.58
CA LEU A 221 36.04 -2.65 1.68
C LEU A 221 36.07 -3.19 0.25
N ILE A 222 34.95 -3.06 -0.43
CA ILE A 222 34.78 -3.35 -1.83
C ILE A 222 34.21 -2.09 -2.49
N ALA A 223 35.02 -1.43 -3.29
CA ALA A 223 34.62 -0.23 -4.04
C ALA A 223 33.97 -0.64 -5.36
N MET A 224 32.77 -0.14 -5.63
CA MET A 224 32.00 -0.47 -6.83
C MET A 224 31.65 0.77 -7.65
N ASN A 225 31.65 0.61 -8.98
CA ASN A 225 31.11 1.59 -9.93
C ASN A 225 30.61 0.88 -11.19
N ASP A 226 29.51 1.36 -11.75
CA ASP A 226 28.89 0.85 -13.00
C ASP A 226 28.78 -0.70 -13.05
N GLY A 227 28.34 -1.29 -11.96
CA GLY A 227 28.16 -2.73 -11.84
C GLY A 227 29.45 -3.55 -11.77
N ARG A 228 30.61 -2.92 -11.55
CA ARG A 228 31.95 -3.57 -11.48
C ARG A 228 32.62 -3.27 -10.14
N VAL A 229 33.52 -4.16 -9.73
CA VAL A 229 34.42 -3.90 -8.60
C VAL A 229 35.62 -3.11 -9.12
N LEU A 230 35.89 -1.95 -8.52
CA LEU A 230 37.03 -1.09 -8.83
C LEU A 230 38.30 -1.50 -8.05
N ALA A 231 38.15 -1.73 -6.77
CA ALA A 231 39.21 -2.14 -5.85
C ALA A 231 38.62 -2.84 -4.62
N GLU A 232 39.42 -3.67 -3.96
CA GLU A 232 39.10 -4.32 -2.69
C GLU A 232 40.31 -4.31 -1.78
N GLY A 233 40.11 -4.23 -0.46
CA GLY A 233 41.17 -4.20 0.55
C GLY A 233 40.70 -3.57 1.86
N CYS A 234 41.60 -3.47 2.84
CA CYS A 234 41.27 -2.71 4.04
C CYS A 234 41.26 -1.19 3.74
N PRO A 235 40.60 -0.35 4.57
CA PRO A 235 40.55 1.10 4.34
C PRO A 235 41.93 1.74 4.14
N ARG A 236 42.95 1.25 4.85
CA ARG A 236 44.34 1.71 4.73
C ARG A 236 44.94 1.36 3.37
N ASP A 237 44.63 0.16 2.84
CA ASP A 237 45.14 -0.30 1.54
C ASP A 237 44.59 0.56 0.41
N LEU A 238 43.31 0.90 0.44
CA LEU A 238 42.66 1.77 -0.53
C LEU A 238 43.23 3.21 -0.49
N LYS A 239 43.46 3.75 0.71
CA LYS A 239 44.11 5.06 0.88
C LYS A 239 45.55 5.05 0.36
N ASN A 240 46.30 4.01 0.64
CA ASN A 240 47.70 3.85 0.13
C ASN A 240 47.73 3.69 -1.38
N LEU A 241 46.82 2.89 -1.96
CA LEU A 241 46.74 2.66 -3.41
C LEU A 241 46.55 3.98 -4.20
N THR A 242 45.81 4.91 -3.61
CA THR A 242 45.46 6.20 -4.23
C THR A 242 46.30 7.37 -3.73
N SER A 243 47.18 7.15 -2.73
CA SER A 243 48.02 8.18 -2.06
C SER A 243 47.15 9.31 -1.47
N GLN A 244 45.97 8.97 -0.91
CA GLN A 244 45.08 9.93 -0.27
C GLN A 244 44.97 9.69 1.24
N GLU A 245 44.76 10.78 2.01
CA GLU A 245 44.60 10.69 3.46
C GLU A 245 43.19 10.28 3.91
N ARG A 246 42.16 10.74 3.17
CA ARG A 246 40.77 10.47 3.46
C ARG A 246 40.23 9.39 2.53
N LEU A 247 39.36 8.51 3.05
CA LEU A 247 38.75 7.44 2.26
C LEU A 247 37.83 7.99 1.16
N GLU A 248 37.15 9.13 1.39
CA GLU A 248 36.31 9.79 0.39
C GLU A 248 37.15 10.23 -0.83
N ASP A 249 38.29 10.90 -0.60
CA ASP A 249 39.21 11.31 -1.66
C ASP A 249 39.83 10.10 -2.37
N ALA A 250 40.09 9.02 -1.61
CA ALA A 250 40.60 7.77 -2.17
C ALA A 250 39.57 7.11 -3.09
N PHE A 251 38.31 7.07 -2.67
CA PHE A 251 37.23 6.54 -3.50
C PHE A 251 37.08 7.34 -4.80
N ILE A 252 37.05 8.67 -4.73
CA ILE A 252 36.96 9.53 -5.91
C ILE A 252 38.15 9.29 -6.85
N ALA A 253 39.35 9.08 -6.31
CA ALA A 253 40.53 8.74 -7.10
C ALA A 253 40.45 7.36 -7.80
N LEU A 254 39.67 6.44 -7.33
CA LEU A 254 39.41 5.13 -7.96
C LEU A 254 38.39 5.20 -9.12
N LEU A 255 37.58 6.25 -9.19
CA LEU A 255 36.58 6.41 -10.25
C LEU A 255 37.23 6.61 -11.64
N PRO A 256 36.55 6.26 -12.75
CA PRO A 256 37.01 6.51 -14.09
C PRO A 256 37.35 7.97 -14.34
N HIS A 257 38.36 8.23 -15.19
CA HIS A 257 38.90 9.58 -15.47
C HIS A 257 37.80 10.56 -15.98
N GLU A 258 36.78 10.07 -16.66
CA GLU A 258 35.65 10.86 -17.16
C GLU A 258 34.80 11.44 -16.03
N MET A 259 34.63 10.70 -14.95
CA MET A 259 33.84 11.13 -13.77
C MET A 259 34.67 12.00 -12.82
N ARG A 260 36.01 12.04 -12.99
CA ARG A 260 36.90 12.85 -12.14
C ARG A 260 37.21 14.22 -12.73
N LYS A 261 37.06 14.42 -14.07
CA LYS A 261 37.55 15.63 -14.78
C LYS A 261 37.03 16.94 -14.24
N ASP A 262 35.83 16.95 -13.68
CA ASP A 262 35.13 18.16 -13.20
C ASP A 262 35.06 18.25 -11.68
N HIS A 263 35.61 17.25 -10.96
CA HIS A 263 35.56 17.23 -9.51
C HIS A 263 36.61 18.17 -8.91
N LYS A 264 36.16 19.33 -8.42
CA LYS A 264 36.95 20.25 -7.62
C LYS A 264 36.44 20.21 -6.18
N ARG A 265 37.37 20.28 -5.23
CA ARG A 265 36.97 20.39 -3.82
C ARG A 265 36.15 21.67 -3.64
N VAL A 266 34.94 21.54 -3.16
CA VAL A 266 34.01 22.66 -2.96
C VAL A 266 34.55 23.55 -1.84
N ILE A 267 34.96 24.77 -2.19
CA ILE A 267 35.46 25.79 -1.25
C ILE A 267 34.40 26.87 -1.18
N LEU A 268 33.96 27.23 0.01
CA LEU A 268 33.02 28.33 0.21
C LEU A 268 33.74 29.68 0.07
N PRO A 269 33.43 30.50 -0.94
CA PRO A 269 33.98 31.84 -1.07
C PRO A 269 33.44 32.75 0.04
N PRO A 270 34.22 33.75 0.50
CA PRO A 270 33.75 34.70 1.49
C PRO A 270 32.53 35.48 1.00
N ARG A 271 31.58 35.67 1.90
CA ARG A 271 30.32 36.40 1.61
C ARG A 271 30.54 37.91 1.60
N VAL A 272 29.92 38.62 0.67
CA VAL A 272 29.81 40.08 0.72
C VAL A 272 28.74 40.43 1.78
N ARG A 273 29.11 41.20 2.80
CA ARG A 273 28.16 41.65 3.83
C ARG A 273 27.26 42.75 3.24
N HIS A 274 25.95 42.61 3.41
CA HIS A 274 24.98 43.62 3.07
C HIS A 274 24.44 44.24 4.35
N ASP A 275 24.49 45.58 4.44
CA ASP A 275 23.86 46.35 5.51
C ASP A 275 22.35 46.42 5.25
N GLY A 276 21.56 45.74 6.07
CA GLY A 276 20.09 45.73 5.96
C GLY A 276 19.44 44.80 6.97
N ALA A 277 18.10 44.75 6.96
CA ALA A 277 17.35 43.83 7.80
C ALA A 277 17.68 42.38 7.42
N PRO A 278 17.79 41.45 8.40
CA PRO A 278 18.04 40.04 8.15
C PRO A 278 16.98 39.47 7.20
N ALA A 279 17.38 38.48 6.41
CA ALA A 279 16.44 37.79 5.50
C ALA A 279 15.39 37.00 6.27
N ILE A 280 15.82 36.32 7.35
CA ILE A 280 14.94 35.55 8.24
C ILE A 280 15.23 35.94 9.70
N GLU A 281 14.19 36.29 10.44
CA GLU A 281 14.24 36.53 11.87
C GLU A 281 13.15 35.70 12.56
N ALA A 282 13.54 34.93 13.57
CA ALA A 282 12.64 34.15 14.40
C ALA A 282 12.92 34.43 15.87
N VAL A 283 11.87 34.71 16.63
CA VAL A 283 11.98 35.04 18.06
C VAL A 283 11.02 34.17 18.84
N GLY A 284 11.57 33.31 19.70
CA GLY A 284 10.82 32.49 20.62
C GLY A 284 9.84 31.51 19.95
N LEU A 285 10.13 31.01 18.76
CA LEU A 285 9.24 30.11 18.05
C LEU A 285 8.98 28.83 18.84
N THR A 286 7.71 28.58 19.16
CA THR A 286 7.26 27.36 19.84
C THR A 286 6.12 26.73 19.08
N MET A 287 6.16 25.40 18.95
CA MET A 287 5.09 24.63 18.33
C MET A 287 4.69 23.43 19.16
N ARG A 288 3.41 23.39 19.54
CA ARG A 288 2.80 22.31 20.33
C ARG A 288 1.76 21.57 19.53
N PHE A 289 1.79 20.23 19.60
CA PHE A 289 0.79 19.33 19.05
C PHE A 289 0.14 18.56 20.21
N GLY A 290 -0.94 19.07 20.76
CA GLY A 290 -1.50 18.57 22.02
C GLY A 290 -0.49 18.71 23.15
N ASP A 291 -0.18 17.61 23.83
CA ASP A 291 0.81 17.58 24.92
C ASP A 291 2.27 17.50 24.44
N PHE A 292 2.49 17.32 23.14
CA PHE A 292 3.84 17.20 22.57
C PHE A 292 4.34 18.54 22.05
N THR A 293 5.48 19.00 22.58
CA THR A 293 6.18 20.21 22.12
C THR A 293 7.25 19.80 21.09
N ALA A 294 7.00 20.11 19.82
CA ALA A 294 7.89 19.77 18.71
C ALA A 294 9.03 20.79 18.55
N VAL A 295 8.79 22.05 18.86
CA VAL A 295 9.76 23.16 18.84
C VAL A 295 9.52 24.01 20.08
N ASP A 296 10.57 24.34 20.81
CA ASP A 296 10.52 25.02 22.09
C ASP A 296 11.49 26.22 22.11
N ASN A 297 10.94 27.42 22.10
CA ASN A 297 11.62 28.69 22.21
C ASN A 297 12.82 28.89 21.25
N VAL A 298 12.65 28.58 19.97
CA VAL A 298 13.69 28.72 18.95
C VAL A 298 13.84 30.17 18.53
N THR A 299 15.05 30.72 18.68
CA THR A 299 15.42 32.09 18.29
C THR A 299 16.63 32.05 17.34
N LEU A 300 16.44 32.55 16.10
CA LEU A 300 17.49 32.59 15.09
C LEU A 300 17.35 33.84 14.20
N ASN A 301 18.48 34.24 13.61
CA ASN A 301 18.53 35.27 12.59
C ASN A 301 19.45 34.84 11.45
N ILE A 302 19.05 35.01 10.21
CA ILE A 302 19.80 34.66 9.01
C ILE A 302 19.94 35.91 8.15
N GLU A 303 21.17 36.21 7.78
CA GLU A 303 21.46 37.39 7.00
C GLU A 303 21.27 37.18 5.50
N ARG A 304 21.18 38.25 4.71
CA ARG A 304 20.99 38.16 3.25
C ARG A 304 22.21 37.52 2.59
N GLY A 305 21.96 36.64 1.61
CA GLY A 305 22.99 35.91 0.89
C GLY A 305 23.81 34.92 1.75
N GLU A 306 23.33 34.59 2.97
CA GLU A 306 23.96 33.62 3.85
C GLU A 306 23.51 32.20 3.53
N ILE A 307 24.45 31.23 3.59
CA ILE A 307 24.14 29.81 3.63
C ILE A 307 24.14 29.40 5.09
N PHE A 308 22.94 29.22 5.66
CA PHE A 308 22.75 28.87 7.06
C PHE A 308 22.35 27.40 7.22
N GLY A 309 23.19 26.65 7.94
CA GLY A 309 23.00 25.24 8.21
C GLY A 309 22.17 25.00 9.48
N PHE A 310 21.22 24.09 9.42
CA PHE A 310 20.41 23.67 10.57
C PHE A 310 20.66 22.18 10.81
N LEU A 311 21.67 21.89 11.65
CA LEU A 311 22.12 20.54 11.96
C LEU A 311 21.39 20.02 13.19
N GLY A 312 20.86 18.81 13.13
CA GLY A 312 20.17 18.21 14.27
C GLY A 312 19.74 16.77 14.05
N SER A 313 19.45 16.08 15.16
CA SER A 313 18.93 14.71 15.14
C SER A 313 17.56 14.62 14.44
N ASN A 314 17.21 13.43 14.00
CA ASN A 314 15.90 13.21 13.38
C ASN A 314 14.77 13.37 14.40
N GLY A 315 13.70 14.08 13.96
CA GLY A 315 12.58 14.38 14.85
C GLY A 315 12.84 15.51 15.86
N CYS A 316 13.99 16.21 15.81
CA CYS A 316 14.28 17.31 16.74
C CYS A 316 13.51 18.62 16.42
N GLY A 317 12.66 18.65 15.37
CA GLY A 317 11.84 19.82 15.04
C GLY A 317 12.31 20.65 13.84
N LYS A 318 13.39 20.27 13.11
CA LYS A 318 13.90 21.00 11.92
C LYS A 318 12.82 21.33 10.90
N THR A 319 12.17 20.32 10.35
CA THR A 319 11.10 20.50 9.33
C THR A 319 9.92 21.32 9.89
N THR A 320 9.60 21.17 11.18
CA THR A 320 8.54 21.97 11.82
C THR A 320 8.92 23.43 11.89
N THR A 321 10.16 23.74 12.27
CA THR A 321 10.70 25.11 12.27
C THR A 321 10.69 25.70 10.86
N MET A 322 11.14 24.97 9.86
CA MET A 322 11.10 25.43 8.46
C MET A 322 9.67 25.73 7.97
N LYS A 323 8.70 24.87 8.31
CA LYS A 323 7.29 25.14 7.98
C LYS A 323 6.72 26.36 8.68
N MET A 324 7.17 26.69 9.89
CA MET A 324 6.78 27.92 10.57
C MET A 324 7.40 29.14 9.89
N LEU A 325 8.67 29.07 9.47
CA LEU A 325 9.37 30.14 8.76
C LEU A 325 8.79 30.42 7.38
N THR A 326 8.26 29.38 6.69
CA THR A 326 7.58 29.55 5.40
C THR A 326 6.11 29.96 5.52
N GLY A 327 5.56 30.05 6.74
CA GLY A 327 4.14 30.31 6.97
C GLY A 327 3.20 29.16 6.54
N LEU A 328 3.75 27.96 6.29
CA LEU A 328 2.96 26.74 6.06
C LEU A 328 2.35 26.21 7.36
N LEU A 329 2.95 26.59 8.49
CA LEU A 329 2.50 26.22 9.84
C LEU A 329 2.57 27.48 10.70
N LEU A 330 1.48 27.83 11.40
CA LEU A 330 1.50 28.94 12.34
C LEU A 330 2.12 28.50 13.66
N PRO A 331 3.05 29.29 14.24
CA PRO A 331 3.62 28.95 15.55
C PRO A 331 2.53 29.04 16.65
N SER A 332 2.66 28.22 17.69
CA SER A 332 1.82 28.32 18.89
C SER A 332 2.18 29.54 19.72
N GLU A 333 3.48 29.86 19.80
CA GLU A 333 4.03 31.02 20.49
C GLU A 333 5.23 31.58 19.70
N GLY A 334 5.56 32.85 19.91
CA GLY A 334 6.65 33.52 19.21
C GLY A 334 6.27 34.13 17.88
N SER A 335 7.24 34.65 17.15
CA SER A 335 7.02 35.27 15.84
C SER A 335 8.16 35.02 14.87
N ALA A 336 7.82 34.98 13.58
CA ALA A 336 8.78 34.93 12.48
C ALA A 336 8.60 36.13 11.55
N ARG A 337 9.72 36.66 11.01
CA ARG A 337 9.71 37.72 10.01
C ARG A 337 10.61 37.31 8.84
N LEU A 338 10.17 37.65 7.63
CA LEU A 338 10.97 37.54 6.42
C LEU A 338 11.16 38.95 5.87
N PHE A 339 12.41 39.38 5.67
CA PHE A 339 12.78 40.74 5.25
C PHE A 339 12.13 41.84 6.12
N GLY A 340 12.00 41.60 7.42
CA GLY A 340 11.36 42.49 8.38
C GLY A 340 9.81 42.44 8.40
N HIS A 341 9.18 41.72 7.48
CA HIS A 341 7.72 41.56 7.43
C HIS A 341 7.25 40.32 8.18
N PRO A 342 6.18 40.39 8.98
CA PRO A 342 5.70 39.22 9.73
C PRO A 342 5.18 38.13 8.78
N VAL A 343 5.53 36.87 9.11
CA VAL A 343 5.04 35.70 8.39
C VAL A 343 3.64 35.37 8.87
N THR A 344 2.64 35.64 7.99
CA THR A 344 1.24 35.30 8.23
C THR A 344 0.71 34.42 7.09
N SER A 345 -0.33 33.63 7.36
CA SER A 345 -0.96 32.78 6.34
C SER A 345 -1.55 33.54 5.17
N ALA A 346 -1.85 34.84 5.36
CA ALA A 346 -2.49 35.71 4.37
C ALA A 346 -1.52 36.42 3.42
N ASN A 347 -0.21 36.48 3.72
CA ASN A 347 0.75 37.25 2.95
C ASN A 347 1.35 36.45 1.77
N LEU A 348 0.60 36.41 0.66
CA LEU A 348 0.97 35.64 -0.54
C LEU A 348 2.21 36.21 -1.24
N GLU A 349 2.40 37.55 -1.20
CA GLU A 349 3.52 38.23 -1.84
C GLU A 349 4.88 37.85 -1.23
N ILE A 350 4.95 37.69 0.07
CA ILE A 350 6.19 37.24 0.74
C ILE A 350 6.50 35.78 0.38
N ARG A 351 5.48 34.94 0.25
CA ARG A 351 5.67 33.53 -0.13
C ARG A 351 6.22 33.36 -1.55
N LYS A 352 5.86 34.24 -2.47
CA LYS A 352 6.42 34.25 -3.84
C LYS A 352 7.93 34.54 -3.88
N ARG A 353 8.51 35.08 -2.81
CA ARG A 353 9.94 35.36 -2.68
C ARG A 353 10.72 34.20 -2.04
N VAL A 354 10.03 33.09 -1.69
CA VAL A 354 10.60 31.94 -1.02
C VAL A 354 10.50 30.71 -1.92
N GLY A 355 11.62 30.07 -2.21
CA GLY A 355 11.70 28.74 -2.79
C GLY A 355 11.76 27.69 -1.68
N TYR A 356 11.06 26.59 -1.84
CA TYR A 356 11.04 25.51 -0.88
C TYR A 356 11.27 24.15 -1.55
N MET A 357 12.22 23.38 -1.03
CA MET A 357 12.49 22.02 -1.43
C MET A 357 12.28 21.09 -0.24
N SER A 358 11.33 20.18 -0.36
CA SER A 358 10.99 19.20 0.69
C SER A 358 11.92 17.97 0.64
N GLN A 359 12.07 17.28 1.77
CA GLN A 359 12.84 16.05 1.89
C GLN A 359 12.36 14.94 0.94
N CYS A 360 11.02 14.80 0.78
CA CYS A 360 10.45 13.83 -0.14
C CYS A 360 10.37 14.41 -1.55
N PHE A 361 10.58 13.56 -2.57
CA PHE A 361 10.35 13.95 -3.96
C PHE A 361 8.90 14.37 -4.16
N SER A 362 8.66 15.67 -4.37
CA SER A 362 7.34 16.30 -4.41
C SER A 362 6.84 16.65 -5.81
N LEU A 363 7.62 16.29 -6.85
CA LEU A 363 7.26 16.57 -8.23
C LEU A 363 6.40 15.47 -8.85
N TYR A 364 5.69 15.81 -9.93
CA TYR A 364 4.81 14.89 -10.63
C TYR A 364 5.62 13.84 -11.41
N ARG A 365 5.45 12.59 -11.04
CA ARG A 365 6.21 11.45 -11.60
C ARG A 365 5.80 11.11 -13.04
N GLU A 366 4.55 11.45 -13.39
CA GLU A 366 3.95 11.21 -14.71
C GLU A 366 4.33 12.28 -15.75
N LEU A 367 4.93 13.38 -15.30
CA LEU A 367 5.38 14.48 -16.15
C LEU A 367 6.89 14.40 -16.39
N SER A 368 7.35 14.72 -17.61
CA SER A 368 8.78 14.82 -17.90
C SER A 368 9.45 15.94 -17.09
N VAL A 369 10.78 15.98 -17.09
CA VAL A 369 11.57 17.05 -16.46
C VAL A 369 11.09 18.42 -16.95
N ARG A 370 11.01 18.63 -18.26
CA ARG A 370 10.53 19.85 -18.90
C ARG A 370 9.10 20.19 -18.50
N GLN A 371 8.20 19.21 -18.51
CA GLN A 371 6.80 19.42 -18.14
C GLN A 371 6.64 19.82 -16.68
N ASN A 372 7.43 19.24 -15.75
CA ASN A 372 7.45 19.65 -14.35
C ASN A 372 7.88 21.11 -14.21
N LEU A 373 8.94 21.54 -14.90
CA LEU A 373 9.38 22.95 -14.88
C LEU A 373 8.29 23.90 -15.41
N VAL A 374 7.68 23.58 -16.56
CA VAL A 374 6.59 24.38 -17.15
C VAL A 374 5.39 24.49 -16.20
N LEU A 375 5.00 23.36 -15.59
CA LEU A 375 3.87 23.34 -14.64
C LEU A 375 4.14 24.26 -13.44
N HIS A 376 5.32 24.13 -12.81
CA HIS A 376 5.65 24.91 -11.62
C HIS A 376 5.85 26.39 -11.95
N ALA A 377 6.41 26.74 -13.13
CA ALA A 377 6.46 28.10 -13.60
C ALA A 377 5.06 28.75 -13.67
N ARG A 378 4.06 28.01 -14.17
CA ARG A 378 2.67 28.44 -14.20
C ARG A 378 2.04 28.55 -12.82
N LEU A 379 2.27 27.54 -11.94
CA LEU A 379 1.76 27.54 -10.57
C LEU A 379 2.32 28.71 -9.74
N LEU A 380 3.56 29.13 -10.01
CA LEU A 380 4.23 30.24 -9.36
C LEU A 380 3.95 31.59 -10.08
N HIS A 381 3.00 31.61 -11.03
CA HIS A 381 2.52 32.78 -11.75
C HIS A 381 3.60 33.54 -12.55
N LEU A 382 4.55 32.84 -13.14
CA LEU A 382 5.46 33.47 -14.11
C LEU A 382 4.67 33.94 -15.35
N PRO A 383 5.01 35.09 -15.92
CA PRO A 383 4.40 35.58 -17.18
C PRO A 383 4.58 34.54 -18.29
N SER A 384 3.51 34.24 -19.01
CA SER A 384 3.52 33.18 -20.04
C SER A 384 4.59 33.36 -21.11
N GLU A 385 4.95 34.63 -21.42
CA GLU A 385 5.99 35.01 -22.37
C GLU A 385 7.39 34.60 -21.95
N HIS A 386 7.65 34.51 -20.64
CA HIS A 386 8.97 34.17 -20.09
C HIS A 386 9.12 32.69 -19.71
N ILE A 387 8.04 31.91 -19.69
CA ILE A 387 8.09 30.52 -19.22
C ILE A 387 9.05 29.68 -20.06
N ALA A 388 8.94 29.77 -21.40
CA ALA A 388 9.77 28.94 -22.28
C ALA A 388 11.26 29.25 -22.09
N THR A 389 11.63 30.55 -22.11
CA THR A 389 13.01 31.00 -21.94
C THR A 389 13.55 30.59 -20.57
N ARG A 390 12.75 30.76 -19.51
CA ARG A 390 13.15 30.43 -18.14
C ARG A 390 13.32 28.91 -17.94
N VAL A 391 12.50 28.10 -18.59
CA VAL A 391 12.63 26.63 -18.55
C VAL A 391 13.93 26.19 -19.22
N GLU A 392 14.26 26.72 -20.41
CA GLU A 392 15.53 26.40 -21.07
C GLU A 392 16.75 26.85 -20.24
N GLU A 393 16.68 28.03 -19.63
CA GLU A 393 17.70 28.51 -18.71
C GLU A 393 17.89 27.56 -17.52
N MET A 394 16.80 27.07 -16.91
CA MET A 394 16.85 26.13 -15.79
C MET A 394 17.42 24.79 -16.22
N LEU A 395 17.04 24.28 -17.40
CA LEU A 395 17.59 23.04 -17.94
C LEU A 395 19.11 23.14 -18.15
N ALA A 396 19.58 24.23 -18.72
CA ALA A 396 21.02 24.47 -18.94
C ALA A 396 21.77 24.64 -17.62
N ARG A 397 21.27 25.51 -16.72
CA ARG A 397 21.95 25.83 -15.45
C ARG A 397 22.10 24.63 -14.52
N PHE A 398 21.10 23.74 -14.49
CA PHE A 398 21.11 22.53 -13.63
C PHE A 398 21.54 21.26 -14.36
N HIS A 399 22.11 21.36 -15.56
CA HIS A 399 22.61 20.26 -16.39
C HIS A 399 21.56 19.15 -16.60
N LEU A 400 20.33 19.55 -16.95
CA LEU A 400 19.18 18.67 -17.17
C LEU A 400 18.78 18.57 -18.64
N GLU A 401 19.52 19.20 -19.58
CA GLU A 401 19.19 19.26 -21.02
C GLU A 401 19.09 17.85 -21.63
N SER A 402 20.06 16.98 -21.35
CA SER A 402 20.13 15.61 -21.89
C SER A 402 18.98 14.70 -21.42
N VAL A 403 18.27 15.10 -20.35
CA VAL A 403 17.19 14.32 -19.72
C VAL A 403 15.86 15.06 -19.69
N ALA A 404 15.73 16.18 -20.42
CA ALA A 404 14.58 17.06 -20.38
C ALA A 404 13.23 16.37 -20.66
N ASP A 405 13.21 15.37 -21.51
CA ASP A 405 12.01 14.64 -21.91
C ASP A 405 11.84 13.30 -21.16
N ARG A 406 12.76 12.94 -20.25
CA ARG A 406 12.64 11.75 -19.41
C ARG A 406 11.72 11.99 -18.23
N LEU A 407 11.08 10.90 -17.76
CA LEU A 407 10.31 10.89 -16.52
C LEU A 407 11.26 10.92 -15.30
N PRO A 408 10.88 11.58 -14.20
CA PRO A 408 11.71 11.66 -12.99
C PRO A 408 12.08 10.30 -12.40
N GLU A 409 11.23 9.28 -12.53
CA GLU A 409 11.53 7.93 -12.03
C GLU A 409 12.69 7.23 -12.76
N ALA A 410 12.94 7.61 -13.99
CA ALA A 410 14.04 7.08 -14.80
C ALA A 410 15.39 7.78 -14.53
N LEU A 411 15.40 8.82 -13.67
CA LEU A 411 16.60 9.59 -13.34
C LEU A 411 17.32 9.04 -12.11
N PRO A 412 18.67 9.07 -12.05
CA PRO A 412 19.42 8.91 -10.81
C PRO A 412 19.01 9.93 -9.75
N LEU A 413 19.22 9.60 -8.46
CA LEU A 413 18.79 10.44 -7.35
C LEU A 413 19.39 11.86 -7.42
N GLY A 414 20.67 12.01 -7.72
CA GLY A 414 21.32 13.32 -7.86
C GLY A 414 20.66 14.20 -8.94
N GLN A 415 20.27 13.63 -10.09
CA GLN A 415 19.55 14.39 -11.13
C GLN A 415 18.12 14.76 -10.69
N ARG A 416 17.45 13.91 -9.90
CA ARG A 416 16.16 14.26 -9.31
C ARG A 416 16.26 15.43 -8.33
N GLN A 417 17.33 15.47 -7.53
CA GLN A 417 17.58 16.57 -6.61
C GLN A 417 17.87 17.88 -7.36
N ARG A 418 18.65 17.82 -8.45
CA ARG A 418 18.86 18.98 -9.32
C ARG A 418 17.55 19.48 -9.95
N LEU A 419 16.66 18.59 -10.37
CA LEU A 419 15.33 18.97 -10.86
C LEU A 419 14.48 19.64 -9.76
N GLN A 420 14.49 19.12 -8.55
CA GLN A 420 13.76 19.73 -7.43
C GLN A 420 14.31 21.13 -7.10
N LEU A 421 15.63 21.30 -7.13
CA LEU A 421 16.28 22.60 -6.94
C LEU A 421 15.90 23.56 -8.06
N ALA A 422 15.98 23.14 -9.33
CA ALA A 422 15.59 23.94 -10.48
C ALA A 422 14.13 24.44 -10.37
N VAL A 423 13.21 23.57 -9.95
CA VAL A 423 11.81 23.94 -9.68
C VAL A 423 11.69 24.92 -8.52
N ALA A 424 12.46 24.73 -7.44
CA ALA A 424 12.42 25.61 -6.27
C ALA A 424 12.93 27.02 -6.59
N VAL A 425 13.79 27.21 -7.60
CA VAL A 425 14.37 28.51 -7.98
C VAL A 425 13.81 29.10 -9.28
N ILE A 426 12.90 28.43 -9.97
CA ILE A 426 12.41 28.84 -11.30
C ILE A 426 11.78 30.26 -11.30
N HIS A 427 11.18 30.65 -10.19
CA HIS A 427 10.53 31.95 -10.00
C HIS A 427 11.47 33.06 -9.48
N GLY A 428 12.77 32.77 -9.29
CA GLY A 428 13.76 33.74 -8.82
C GLY A 428 13.57 34.13 -7.34
N PRO A 429 13.52 33.18 -6.39
CA PRO A 429 13.29 33.52 -4.98
C PRO A 429 14.53 34.18 -4.37
N GLU A 430 14.32 35.06 -3.38
CA GLU A 430 15.38 35.70 -2.59
C GLU A 430 15.81 34.83 -1.39
N ILE A 431 14.92 33.92 -0.94
CA ILE A 431 15.18 32.93 0.11
C ILE A 431 14.92 31.53 -0.45
N LEU A 432 15.82 30.61 -0.20
CA LEU A 432 15.69 29.19 -0.55
C LEU A 432 15.79 28.35 0.72
N ILE A 433 14.74 27.58 0.98
CA ILE A 433 14.66 26.68 2.14
C ILE A 433 14.71 25.24 1.63
N LEU A 434 15.73 24.49 2.10
CA LEU A 434 16.06 23.15 1.66
C LEU A 434 15.99 22.17 2.84
N ASP A 435 15.10 21.18 2.76
CA ASP A 435 14.93 20.18 3.82
C ASP A 435 15.62 18.87 3.43
N GLU A 436 16.83 18.63 3.97
CA GLU A 436 17.69 17.47 3.71
C GLU A 436 17.88 17.16 2.23
N PRO A 437 18.35 18.12 1.41
CA PRO A 437 18.28 18.02 -0.05
C PRO A 437 19.21 16.96 -0.66
N THR A 438 20.26 16.55 0.03
CA THR A 438 21.29 15.62 -0.46
C THR A 438 21.24 14.26 0.24
N SER A 439 20.17 13.97 0.99
CA SER A 439 20.02 12.70 1.69
C SER A 439 20.00 11.51 0.69
N GLY A 440 20.92 10.56 0.86
CA GLY A 440 21.10 9.40 0.00
C GLY A 440 21.82 9.67 -1.32
N VAL A 441 22.32 10.88 -1.57
CA VAL A 441 23.07 11.23 -2.79
C VAL A 441 24.54 10.84 -2.63
N ASP A 442 25.14 10.30 -3.68
CA ASP A 442 26.54 9.94 -3.70
C ASP A 442 27.47 11.17 -3.57
N PRO A 443 28.76 11.00 -3.16
CA PRO A 443 29.65 12.11 -2.88
C PRO A 443 29.86 13.07 -4.05
N VAL A 444 29.97 12.56 -5.29
CA VAL A 444 30.22 13.40 -6.47
C VAL A 444 29.02 14.26 -6.80
N ALA A 445 27.83 13.66 -6.88
CA ALA A 445 26.59 14.39 -7.17
C ALA A 445 26.23 15.36 -6.02
N ARG A 446 26.64 15.06 -4.78
CA ARG A 446 26.52 15.96 -3.64
C ARG A 446 27.39 17.20 -3.78
N ASP A 447 28.64 17.04 -4.18
CA ASP A 447 29.56 18.16 -4.39
C ASP A 447 29.08 19.07 -5.52
N GLU A 448 28.63 18.51 -6.65
CA GLU A 448 28.00 19.26 -7.75
C GLU A 448 26.78 20.05 -7.28
N PHE A 449 25.93 19.46 -6.42
CA PHE A 449 24.76 20.13 -5.87
C PHE A 449 25.16 21.32 -4.96
N TRP A 450 26.23 21.16 -4.15
CA TRP A 450 26.75 22.23 -3.31
C TRP A 450 27.39 23.38 -4.12
N GLU A 451 28.04 23.08 -5.24
CA GLU A 451 28.53 24.10 -6.18
C GLU A 451 27.37 24.98 -6.67
N MET A 452 26.25 24.38 -7.06
CA MET A 452 25.04 25.10 -7.49
C MET A 452 24.46 25.97 -6.37
N LEU A 453 24.46 25.50 -5.11
CA LEU A 453 24.00 26.28 -3.96
C LEU A 453 24.90 27.49 -3.69
N ILE A 454 26.23 27.30 -3.78
CA ILE A 454 27.21 28.37 -3.59
C ILE A 454 27.05 29.40 -4.69
N GLU A 455 26.87 28.99 -5.93
CA GLU A 455 26.61 29.90 -7.06
C GLU A 455 25.34 30.72 -6.82
N LEU A 456 24.20 30.11 -6.43
CA LEU A 456 22.97 30.81 -6.09
C LEU A 456 23.17 31.84 -4.97
N SER A 457 23.91 31.46 -3.93
CA SER A 457 24.16 32.36 -2.78
C SER A 457 25.10 33.51 -3.12
N ARG A 458 26.18 33.23 -3.82
CA ARG A 458 27.28 34.22 -4.07
C ARG A 458 27.05 35.10 -5.29
N ASN A 459 26.50 34.53 -6.38
CA ASN A 459 26.26 35.25 -7.62
C ASN A 459 24.86 35.89 -7.66
N ASP A 460 23.81 35.15 -7.22
CA ASP A 460 22.42 35.64 -7.28
C ASP A 460 21.96 36.25 -5.93
N ASN A 461 22.83 36.26 -4.90
CA ASN A 461 22.52 36.78 -3.57
C ASN A 461 21.30 36.11 -2.89
N VAL A 462 21.04 34.83 -3.21
CA VAL A 462 19.97 34.05 -2.61
C VAL A 462 20.37 33.63 -1.20
N THR A 463 19.53 33.90 -0.21
CA THR A 463 19.71 33.44 1.16
C THR A 463 19.29 32.00 1.26
N ILE A 464 20.16 31.09 1.70
CA ILE A 464 19.88 29.66 1.75
C ILE A 464 19.78 29.18 3.19
N PHE A 465 18.66 28.57 3.54
CA PHE A 465 18.43 27.88 4.80
C PHE A 465 18.35 26.38 4.54
N ILE A 466 19.35 25.63 4.95
CA ILE A 466 19.45 24.20 4.67
C ILE A 466 19.37 23.40 5.97
N SER A 467 18.43 22.44 6.04
CA SER A 467 18.49 21.42 7.10
C SER A 467 19.32 20.23 6.61
N THR A 468 20.15 19.72 7.49
CA THR A 468 20.93 18.51 7.22
C THR A 468 21.16 17.72 8.51
N HIS A 469 21.43 16.45 8.36
CA HIS A 469 21.99 15.59 9.39
C HIS A 469 23.43 15.18 9.06
N PHE A 470 23.97 15.67 7.93
CA PHE A 470 25.35 15.48 7.51
C PHE A 470 26.24 16.58 8.07
N VAL A 471 27.23 16.19 8.88
CA VAL A 471 28.12 17.16 9.50
C VAL A 471 29.07 17.80 8.49
N ASN A 472 29.55 17.03 7.49
CA ASN A 472 30.40 17.52 6.41
C ASN A 472 29.70 18.57 5.52
N GLU A 473 28.35 18.54 5.43
CA GLU A 473 27.59 19.60 4.78
C GLU A 473 27.48 20.85 5.66
N ALA A 474 27.27 20.64 6.95
CA ALA A 474 27.27 21.75 7.91
C ALA A 474 28.60 22.52 7.91
N GLU A 475 29.72 21.84 7.69
CA GLU A 475 31.04 22.47 7.54
C GLU A 475 31.16 23.40 6.32
N ARG A 476 30.26 23.24 5.31
CA ARG A 476 30.16 24.08 4.11
C ARG A 476 29.20 25.27 4.26
N CYS A 477 28.65 25.50 5.44
CA CYS A 477 27.77 26.62 5.72
C CYS A 477 28.53 27.80 6.32
N ASP A 478 28.05 29.04 6.10
CA ASP A 478 28.61 30.24 6.73
C ASP A 478 28.43 30.20 8.26
N ARG A 479 27.23 29.80 8.70
CA ARG A 479 26.91 29.54 10.11
C ARG A 479 26.03 28.30 10.24
N VAL A 480 26.12 27.68 11.40
CA VAL A 480 25.36 26.48 11.73
C VAL A 480 24.66 26.66 13.07
N SER A 481 23.43 26.17 13.15
CA SER A 481 22.70 26.00 14.39
C SER A 481 22.54 24.51 14.69
N LEU A 482 22.92 24.09 15.89
CA LEU A 482 22.77 22.72 16.39
C LEU A 482 21.45 22.61 17.13
N MET A 483 20.59 21.68 16.71
CA MET A 483 19.24 21.49 17.28
C MET A 483 19.08 20.09 17.87
N HIS A 484 18.48 20.02 19.06
CA HIS A 484 18.07 18.76 19.68
C HIS A 484 16.79 18.94 20.51
N ALA A 485 15.90 17.93 20.47
CA ALA A 485 14.65 17.89 21.25
C ALA A 485 13.84 19.22 21.24
N GLY A 486 13.74 19.86 20.08
CA GLY A 486 12.98 21.11 19.89
C GLY A 486 13.72 22.38 20.22
N ARG A 487 14.97 22.32 20.73
CA ARG A 487 15.76 23.47 21.20
C ARG A 487 17.05 23.64 20.43
N ILE A 488 17.53 24.89 20.33
CA ILE A 488 18.86 25.20 19.80
C ILE A 488 19.87 25.01 20.93
N LEU A 489 20.88 24.14 20.72
CA LEU A 489 21.97 23.89 21.65
C LEU A 489 23.07 24.94 21.50
N ALA A 490 23.49 25.24 20.28
CA ALA A 490 24.51 26.22 19.96
C ALA A 490 24.31 26.76 18.53
N LYS A 491 24.83 27.93 18.24
CA LYS A 491 24.84 28.54 16.90
C LYS A 491 26.06 29.43 16.73
N ASP A 492 26.91 29.14 15.74
CA ASP A 492 28.05 29.97 15.32
C ASP A 492 28.63 29.45 13.99
N THR A 493 29.78 29.93 13.55
CA THR A 493 30.53 29.34 12.45
C THR A 493 31.01 27.92 12.82
N PRO A 494 31.16 27.02 11.85
CA PRO A 494 31.61 25.63 12.10
C PRO A 494 32.94 25.58 12.89
N GLU A 495 33.88 26.48 12.60
CA GLU A 495 35.16 26.54 13.29
C GLU A 495 35.00 26.86 14.78
N LYS A 496 34.22 27.90 15.10
CA LYS A 496 33.97 28.29 16.51
C LYS A 496 33.22 27.22 17.30
N LEU A 497 32.29 26.53 16.68
CA LEU A 497 31.58 25.43 17.31
C LEU A 497 32.53 24.27 17.65
N ARG A 498 33.48 23.97 16.78
CA ARG A 498 34.54 22.98 17.01
C ARG A 498 35.49 23.43 18.13
N GLU A 499 36.01 24.67 18.05
CA GLU A 499 36.91 25.24 19.04
C GLU A 499 36.28 25.30 20.46
N SER A 500 34.98 25.60 20.56
CA SER A 500 34.28 25.68 21.86
C SER A 500 34.22 24.35 22.62
N ARG A 501 34.49 23.22 21.92
CA ARG A 501 34.51 21.87 22.51
C ARG A 501 35.91 21.22 22.44
N GLU A 502 36.90 21.93 21.98
CA GLU A 502 38.28 21.42 21.78
C GLU A 502 38.29 20.13 20.91
N ALA A 503 37.31 19.99 19.98
CA ALA A 503 37.13 18.82 19.18
C ALA A 503 37.96 18.87 17.88
N ALA A 504 38.44 17.72 17.41
CA ALA A 504 39.18 17.65 16.17
C ALA A 504 38.26 17.86 14.94
N THR A 505 37.00 17.45 15.05
CA THR A 505 35.98 17.55 13.98
C THR A 505 34.68 18.16 14.48
N LEU A 506 33.89 18.76 13.58
CA LEU A 506 32.54 19.26 13.93
C LEU A 506 31.62 18.10 14.36
N SER A 507 31.84 16.89 13.85
CA SER A 507 31.10 15.68 14.22
C SER A 507 31.30 15.34 15.69
N GLU A 508 32.52 15.35 16.18
CA GLU A 508 32.84 15.14 17.61
C GLU A 508 32.22 16.23 18.48
N ALA A 509 32.35 17.49 18.09
CA ALA A 509 31.76 18.62 18.84
C ALA A 509 30.22 18.46 18.91
N PHE A 510 29.55 18.08 17.82
CA PHE A 510 28.10 17.89 17.81
C PHE A 510 27.67 16.72 18.71
N ILE A 511 28.39 15.60 18.67
CA ILE A 511 28.13 14.45 19.55
C ILE A 511 28.27 14.85 21.03
N ASP A 512 29.25 15.66 21.38
CA ASP A 512 29.44 16.14 22.76
C ASP A 512 28.30 17.07 23.20
N TYR A 513 27.85 18.00 22.35
CA TYR A 513 26.65 18.80 22.62
C TYR A 513 25.41 17.93 22.84
N LEU A 514 25.23 16.85 22.04
CA LEU A 514 24.12 15.91 22.20
C LEU A 514 24.22 15.09 23.48
N LYS A 515 25.41 14.62 23.88
CA LYS A 515 25.60 13.86 25.12
C LYS A 515 25.27 14.70 26.34
N ASP A 516 25.69 15.96 26.36
CA ASP A 516 25.36 16.89 27.46
C ASP A 516 23.86 17.13 27.57
N ALA A 517 23.19 17.41 26.43
CA ALA A 517 21.75 17.62 26.39
C ALA A 517 20.93 16.36 26.79
N SER A 518 21.48 15.17 26.53
CA SER A 518 20.80 13.90 26.88
C SER A 518 20.89 13.56 28.36
N ARG A 519 21.93 14.02 29.06
CA ARG A 519 22.09 13.84 30.50
C ARG A 519 21.03 14.59 31.31
N ASP A 520 20.60 15.75 30.83
CA ASP A 520 19.57 16.58 31.49
C ASP A 520 18.15 15.96 31.38
N VAL A 521 17.90 15.12 30.38
CA VAL A 521 16.56 14.54 30.13
C VAL A 521 16.33 13.20 30.86
N SER A 522 17.39 12.50 31.29
CA SER A 522 17.27 11.14 31.88
C SER A 522 16.65 11.10 33.28
N SER A 523 16.27 12.24 33.89
CA SER A 523 15.73 12.30 35.25
C SER A 523 14.20 12.26 35.40
N THR A 524 13.42 12.16 34.30
CA THR A 524 11.96 12.31 34.34
C THR A 524 11.15 11.22 33.61
N GLY A 525 11.67 10.01 33.38
CA GLY A 525 10.96 8.92 32.70
C GLY A 525 10.41 7.87 33.67
N GLU A 526 9.07 7.72 33.78
CA GLU A 526 8.45 6.57 34.44
C GLU A 526 8.88 5.25 33.77
N ASN A 527 9.69 4.47 34.46
CA ASN A 527 10.07 3.11 34.11
C ASN A 527 8.85 2.18 34.25
N LYS A 528 8.14 1.90 33.16
CA LYS A 528 7.27 0.74 33.13
C LYS A 528 8.11 -0.51 32.96
N GLU A 529 8.28 -1.27 34.04
CA GLU A 529 9.03 -2.53 34.04
C GLU A 529 8.45 -3.50 33.00
N PHE A 530 9.36 -4.16 32.27
CA PHE A 530 9.04 -5.25 31.36
C PHE A 530 8.50 -6.45 32.17
N PRO A 531 7.32 -7.02 31.88
CA PRO A 531 6.73 -8.10 32.68
C PRO A 531 7.32 -9.46 32.29
N GLY A 532 8.58 -9.72 32.59
CA GLY A 532 9.21 -10.97 32.26
C GLY A 532 10.47 -11.23 33.08
N ARG A 533 10.34 -11.83 34.28
CA ARG A 533 11.45 -12.57 34.88
C ARG A 533 11.49 -13.95 34.25
N VAL A 534 12.33 -14.17 33.26
CA VAL A 534 12.70 -15.50 32.81
C VAL A 534 13.96 -15.92 33.57
N THR A 535 13.84 -17.01 34.29
CA THR A 535 14.94 -17.64 35.03
C THR A 535 16.10 -17.97 34.07
N SER A 536 17.29 -17.61 34.52
CA SER A 536 18.57 -17.79 33.81
C SER A 536 18.89 -19.26 33.50
N HIS A 537 18.46 -19.75 32.38
CA HIS A 537 19.03 -20.98 31.77
C HIS A 537 19.20 -20.69 30.28
N SER A 538 20.46 -20.70 29.82
CA SER A 538 20.74 -20.73 28.39
C SER A 538 20.16 -22.04 27.81
N PRO A 539 19.27 -21.94 26.81
CA PRO A 539 18.74 -23.13 26.18
C PRO A 539 19.84 -23.85 25.40
N GLN A 540 20.01 -25.14 25.63
CA GLN A 540 20.81 -25.97 24.75
C GLN A 540 20.23 -25.94 23.33
N GLU A 541 21.11 -25.74 22.35
CA GLU A 541 20.78 -25.72 20.93
C GLU A 541 20.09 -27.04 20.54
N SER A 542 18.79 -26.97 20.38
CA SER A 542 18.04 -28.02 19.68
C SER A 542 17.83 -27.58 18.24
N ILE A 543 18.77 -27.91 17.36
CA ILE A 543 18.55 -27.83 15.91
C ILE A 543 17.46 -28.83 15.54
N SER A 544 16.22 -28.41 15.63
CA SER A 544 15.10 -29.19 15.13
C SER A 544 15.17 -29.23 13.61
N LYS A 545 15.22 -30.37 12.98
CA LYS A 545 15.08 -30.53 11.52
C LYS A 545 13.83 -29.79 11.05
N GLN A 546 14.02 -28.64 10.40
CA GLN A 546 12.90 -27.83 9.96
C GLN A 546 12.08 -28.55 8.90
N ARG A 547 10.79 -28.67 9.16
CA ARG A 547 9.82 -29.25 8.22
C ARG A 547 9.61 -28.28 7.05
N ARG A 548 9.43 -28.80 5.82
CA ARG A 548 9.11 -28.01 4.62
C ARG A 548 7.82 -27.20 4.77
N PHE A 549 6.90 -27.65 5.63
CA PHE A 549 5.66 -26.97 6.00
C PHE A 549 5.50 -27.05 7.51
N ASP A 550 5.36 -25.88 8.16
CA ASP A 550 5.19 -25.76 9.61
C ASP A 550 3.90 -25.00 9.93
N PRO A 551 2.92 -25.64 10.59
CA PRO A 551 1.68 -24.98 10.98
C PRO A 551 1.90 -23.80 11.95
N THR A 552 3.00 -23.78 12.71
CA THR A 552 3.34 -22.68 13.62
C THR A 552 3.66 -21.40 12.85
N ARG A 553 4.39 -21.50 11.74
CA ARG A 553 4.68 -20.34 10.85
C ARG A 553 3.41 -19.83 10.18
N LEU A 554 2.55 -20.75 9.70
CA LEU A 554 1.26 -20.38 9.14
C LEU A 554 0.44 -19.62 10.18
N TRP A 555 0.39 -20.11 11.42
CA TRP A 555 -0.34 -19.45 12.50
C TRP A 555 0.25 -18.10 12.87
N ALA A 556 1.58 -17.95 12.82
CA ALA A 556 2.25 -16.65 13.04
C ALA A 556 1.77 -15.57 12.04
N PHE A 557 1.66 -15.93 10.74
CA PHE A 557 1.10 -15.02 9.74
C PHE A 557 -0.37 -14.70 10.02
N ALA A 558 -1.17 -15.70 10.41
CA ALA A 558 -2.58 -15.49 10.72
C ALA A 558 -2.75 -14.58 11.95
N GLN A 559 -1.99 -14.82 13.01
CA GLN A 559 -2.03 -14.00 14.22
C GLN A 559 -1.60 -12.56 13.94
N ARG A 560 -0.51 -12.36 13.20
CA ARG A 560 -0.06 -11.03 12.80
C ARG A 560 -1.12 -10.28 11.99
N GLU A 561 -1.67 -10.92 10.95
CA GLU A 561 -2.69 -10.32 10.09
C GLU A 561 -3.98 -10.01 10.87
N ALA A 562 -4.39 -10.90 11.79
CA ALA A 562 -5.53 -10.68 12.67
C ALA A 562 -5.30 -9.46 13.59
N THR A 563 -4.09 -9.32 14.15
CA THR A 563 -3.73 -8.18 14.98
C THR A 563 -3.74 -6.88 14.17
N GLU A 564 -3.18 -6.90 12.96
CA GLU A 564 -3.17 -5.74 12.06
C GLU A 564 -4.60 -5.34 11.67
N LEU A 565 -5.44 -6.31 11.34
CA LEU A 565 -6.85 -6.08 10.99
C LEU A 565 -7.63 -5.53 12.18
N SER A 566 -7.45 -6.08 13.38
CA SER A 566 -8.15 -5.64 14.60
C SER A 566 -7.82 -4.18 15.00
N ARG A 567 -6.65 -3.71 14.61
CA ARG A 567 -6.21 -2.32 14.84
C ARG A 567 -6.59 -1.35 13.73
N ASP A 568 -7.27 -1.83 12.68
CA ASP A 568 -7.78 -1.01 11.57
C ASP A 568 -9.32 -0.99 11.58
N PRO A 569 -9.94 -0.06 12.34
CA PRO A 569 -11.39 0.00 12.50
C PRO A 569 -12.12 0.27 11.18
N ILE A 570 -11.48 0.95 10.24
CA ILE A 570 -12.07 1.26 8.94
C ILE A 570 -12.23 -0.02 8.11
N ARG A 571 -11.22 -0.90 8.08
CA ARG A 571 -11.30 -2.18 7.37
C ARG A 571 -12.31 -3.12 7.98
N ILE A 572 -12.37 -3.20 9.32
CA ILE A 572 -13.38 -4.01 10.00
C ILE A 572 -14.79 -3.48 9.73
N ALA A 573 -14.98 -2.16 9.83
CA ALA A 573 -16.26 -1.54 9.52
C ALA A 573 -16.68 -1.84 8.07
N PHE A 574 -15.81 -1.68 7.11
CA PHE A 574 -16.08 -2.02 5.72
C PHE A 574 -16.40 -3.50 5.52
N ALA A 575 -15.69 -4.40 6.22
CA ALA A 575 -15.90 -5.85 6.12
C ALA A 575 -17.25 -6.31 6.72
N LEU A 576 -17.76 -5.65 7.76
CA LEU A 576 -19.00 -6.06 8.46
C LEU A 576 -20.20 -5.22 8.01
N ILE A 577 -20.06 -3.89 7.92
CA ILE A 577 -21.17 -3.00 7.56
C ILE A 577 -21.42 -2.98 6.06
N GLY A 578 -20.36 -3.07 5.23
CA GLY A 578 -20.48 -3.07 3.78
C GLY A 578 -21.45 -4.12 3.23
N PRO A 579 -21.32 -5.41 3.62
CA PRO A 579 -22.27 -6.46 3.25
C PRO A 579 -23.71 -6.17 3.70
N LEU A 580 -23.90 -5.61 4.89
CA LEU A 580 -25.23 -5.27 5.40
C LEU A 580 -25.88 -4.15 4.58
N VAL A 581 -25.13 -3.11 4.25
CA VAL A 581 -25.61 -2.02 3.37
C VAL A 581 -25.96 -2.57 2.00
N LEU A 582 -25.11 -3.46 1.44
CA LEU A 582 -25.38 -4.11 0.16
C LEU A 582 -26.66 -4.93 0.22
N MET A 583 -26.89 -5.70 1.29
CA MET A 583 -28.10 -6.49 1.48
C MET A 583 -29.34 -5.59 1.62
N LEU A 584 -29.26 -4.51 2.37
CA LEU A 584 -30.38 -3.56 2.53
C LEU A 584 -30.70 -2.87 1.20
N THR A 585 -29.71 -2.36 0.49
CA THR A 585 -29.91 -1.63 -0.78
C THR A 585 -30.45 -2.55 -1.89
N MET A 586 -29.88 -3.74 -2.03
CA MET A 586 -30.33 -4.70 -3.05
C MET A 586 -31.63 -5.38 -2.66
N GLY A 587 -31.84 -5.69 -1.38
CA GLY A 587 -33.05 -6.33 -0.88
C GLY A 587 -34.30 -5.48 -1.02
N TYR A 588 -34.18 -4.17 -0.84
CA TYR A 588 -35.27 -3.22 -1.10
C TYR A 588 -35.28 -2.68 -2.52
N GLY A 589 -34.13 -2.45 -3.13
CA GLY A 589 -33.99 -1.79 -4.43
C GLY A 589 -34.38 -2.65 -5.61
N ILE A 590 -34.20 -3.98 -5.52
CA ILE A 590 -34.56 -4.92 -6.57
C ILE A 590 -35.88 -5.60 -6.20
N SER A 591 -36.99 -5.05 -6.66
CA SER A 591 -38.31 -5.65 -6.52
C SER A 591 -38.84 -6.03 -7.90
N PHE A 592 -39.16 -7.31 -8.06
CA PHE A 592 -39.93 -7.82 -9.21
C PHE A 592 -41.41 -7.90 -8.86
N ASP A 593 -41.80 -7.51 -7.64
CA ASP A 593 -43.19 -7.50 -7.19
C ASP A 593 -43.91 -6.37 -7.90
N ILE A 594 -44.74 -6.72 -8.85
CA ILE A 594 -45.58 -5.77 -9.56
C ILE A 594 -46.91 -5.68 -8.79
N LYS A 595 -47.11 -4.57 -8.07
CA LYS A 595 -48.34 -4.19 -7.41
C LYS A 595 -48.76 -2.83 -7.92
N ASN A 596 -50.07 -2.58 -7.96
CA ASN A 596 -50.62 -1.29 -8.35
C ASN A 596 -50.09 -0.82 -9.73
N LEU A 597 -50.24 -1.68 -10.78
CA LEU A 597 -50.00 -1.27 -12.16
C LEU A 597 -50.95 -0.14 -12.52
N PRO A 598 -50.47 1.09 -12.80
CA PRO A 598 -51.36 2.16 -13.22
C PRO A 598 -51.94 1.85 -14.59
N TYR A 599 -53.26 1.72 -14.67
CA TYR A 599 -53.98 1.52 -15.89
C TYR A 599 -55.05 2.58 -16.07
N ALA A 600 -55.44 2.85 -17.31
CA ALA A 600 -56.61 3.66 -17.66
C ALA A 600 -57.34 3.06 -18.87
N ALA A 601 -58.62 3.29 -18.93
CA ALA A 601 -59.46 2.85 -20.04
C ALA A 601 -59.80 4.00 -20.96
N PHE A 602 -59.70 3.73 -22.27
CA PHE A 602 -60.28 4.54 -23.31
C PHE A 602 -61.55 3.80 -23.81
N ASP A 603 -62.66 4.00 -23.02
CA ASP A 603 -63.96 3.36 -23.31
C ASP A 603 -64.78 4.25 -24.24
N GLN A 604 -64.83 3.86 -25.52
CA GLN A 604 -65.61 4.52 -26.55
C GLN A 604 -67.07 3.97 -26.65
N ASP A 605 -67.34 2.82 -26.02
CA ASP A 605 -68.66 2.17 -26.08
C ASP A 605 -69.59 2.64 -24.95
N GLN A 606 -69.00 2.90 -23.78
CA GLN A 606 -69.73 3.36 -22.57
C GLN A 606 -70.96 2.55 -22.20
N SER A 607 -71.02 1.29 -22.58
CA SER A 607 -72.10 0.35 -22.33
C SER A 607 -72.00 -0.21 -20.91
N ARG A 608 -73.06 -0.98 -20.55
CA ARG A 608 -73.05 -1.72 -19.26
C ARG A 608 -71.96 -2.83 -19.30
N GLU A 609 -71.77 -3.45 -20.48
CA GLU A 609 -70.86 -4.55 -20.71
C GLU A 609 -69.39 -4.07 -20.64
N SER A 610 -69.12 -2.89 -21.19
CA SER A 610 -67.78 -2.30 -21.07
C SER A 610 -67.41 -1.96 -19.59
N ARG A 611 -68.37 -1.45 -18.85
CA ARG A 611 -68.14 -1.17 -17.42
C ARG A 611 -67.95 -2.43 -16.59
N MET A 612 -68.72 -3.47 -16.84
CA MET A 612 -68.56 -4.76 -16.18
C MET A 612 -67.20 -5.38 -16.46
N PHE A 613 -66.67 -5.22 -17.67
CA PHE A 613 -65.32 -5.65 -18.02
C PHE A 613 -64.26 -4.89 -17.22
N LEU A 614 -64.35 -3.58 -17.10
CA LEU A 614 -63.43 -2.74 -16.38
C LEU A 614 -63.48 -2.97 -14.85
N GLU A 615 -64.69 -3.27 -14.28
CA GLU A 615 -64.82 -3.62 -12.89
C GLU A 615 -63.96 -4.81 -12.45
N HIS A 616 -63.66 -5.78 -13.36
CA HIS A 616 -62.75 -6.90 -13.04
C HIS A 616 -61.30 -6.45 -12.89
N PHE A 617 -60.89 -5.39 -13.58
CA PHE A 617 -59.55 -4.79 -13.38
C PHE A 617 -59.53 -3.99 -12.08
N ASP A 618 -60.60 -3.24 -11.78
CA ASP A 618 -60.71 -2.47 -10.52
C ASP A 618 -60.75 -3.36 -9.26
N ALA A 619 -61.36 -4.54 -9.38
CA ALA A 619 -61.44 -5.54 -8.31
C ALA A 619 -60.10 -6.28 -8.12
N SER A 620 -59.15 -6.16 -9.05
CA SER A 620 -57.89 -6.86 -8.96
C SER A 620 -56.84 -6.06 -8.17
N ARG A 621 -56.22 -6.67 -7.18
CA ARG A 621 -55.15 -6.08 -6.37
C ARG A 621 -53.86 -5.72 -7.13
N TYR A 622 -53.78 -6.07 -8.39
CA TYR A 622 -52.58 -5.85 -9.20
C TYR A 622 -52.65 -4.57 -10.03
N PHE A 623 -53.86 -3.98 -10.17
CA PHE A 623 -54.06 -2.81 -11.00
C PHE A 623 -54.54 -1.62 -10.18
N GLU A 624 -54.14 -0.43 -10.59
CA GLU A 624 -54.54 0.86 -10.00
C GLU A 624 -55.19 1.72 -11.06
N HIS A 625 -56.49 1.99 -10.90
CA HIS A 625 -57.22 2.80 -11.85
C HIS A 625 -56.79 4.27 -11.82
N ARG A 626 -56.47 4.80 -12.96
CA ARG A 626 -56.18 6.21 -13.19
C ARG A 626 -57.33 6.87 -13.98
N THR A 627 -57.30 8.19 -14.08
CA THR A 627 -58.32 8.98 -14.82
C THR A 627 -58.52 8.39 -16.20
N PRO A 628 -59.79 8.25 -16.69
CA PRO A 628 -60.09 7.72 -18.03
C PRO A 628 -59.41 8.50 -19.14
N ILE A 629 -59.15 7.83 -20.27
CA ILE A 629 -58.53 8.44 -21.46
C ILE A 629 -59.67 8.87 -22.39
N HIS A 630 -59.54 10.07 -22.94
CA HIS A 630 -60.55 10.63 -23.82
C HIS A 630 -60.13 10.73 -25.31
N THR A 631 -58.85 10.67 -25.58
CA THR A 631 -58.28 10.76 -26.94
C THR A 631 -57.12 9.79 -27.13
N SER A 632 -56.93 9.33 -28.40
CA SER A 632 -55.80 8.48 -28.73
C SER A 632 -54.42 9.18 -28.50
N THR A 633 -54.37 10.46 -28.77
CA THR A 633 -53.15 11.26 -28.52
C THR A 633 -52.82 11.39 -27.00
N GLU A 634 -53.84 11.39 -26.18
CA GLU A 634 -53.67 11.34 -24.72
C GLU A 634 -53.16 9.97 -24.26
N LEU A 635 -53.65 8.87 -24.88
CA LEU A 635 -53.19 7.52 -24.59
C LEU A 635 -51.68 7.40 -24.85
N ASP A 636 -51.23 7.79 -26.05
CA ASP A 636 -49.84 7.71 -26.45
C ASP A 636 -48.97 8.55 -25.52
N ARG A 637 -49.36 9.81 -25.28
CA ARG A 637 -48.60 10.70 -24.36
C ARG A 637 -48.47 10.15 -22.93
N ARG A 638 -49.52 9.56 -22.37
CA ARG A 638 -49.53 9.04 -21.01
C ARG A 638 -48.75 7.74 -20.86
N LEU A 639 -48.71 6.92 -21.92
CA LEU A 639 -47.84 5.75 -22.01
C LEU A 639 -46.37 6.17 -22.19
N ASP A 640 -46.08 7.11 -23.08
CA ASP A 640 -44.72 7.63 -23.33
C ASP A 640 -44.13 8.29 -22.10
N ASN A 641 -44.95 9.04 -21.36
CA ASN A 641 -44.51 9.68 -20.10
C ASN A 641 -44.41 8.69 -18.90
N GLY A 642 -44.78 7.42 -19.10
CA GLY A 642 -44.75 6.40 -18.05
C GLY A 642 -45.84 6.60 -16.96
N GLU A 643 -46.80 7.48 -17.14
CA GLU A 643 -47.95 7.68 -16.23
C GLU A 643 -48.82 6.45 -16.16
N LEU A 644 -49.00 5.78 -17.31
CA LEU A 644 -49.70 4.51 -17.44
C LEU A 644 -48.69 3.41 -17.83
N ARG A 645 -48.96 2.21 -17.32
CA ARG A 645 -48.28 0.99 -17.75
C ARG A 645 -49.16 0.11 -18.63
N ILE A 646 -50.44 0.31 -18.52
CA ILE A 646 -51.43 -0.42 -19.31
C ILE A 646 -52.51 0.58 -19.73
N ALA A 647 -52.93 0.51 -20.99
CA ALA A 647 -54.09 1.22 -21.51
C ALA A 647 -55.04 0.22 -22.18
N ILE A 648 -56.33 0.29 -21.78
CA ILE A 648 -57.37 -0.58 -22.32
C ILE A 648 -58.22 0.26 -23.25
N VAL A 649 -58.36 -0.17 -24.52
CA VAL A 649 -59.16 0.51 -25.52
C VAL A 649 -60.37 -0.37 -25.86
N ILE A 650 -61.55 0.11 -25.57
CA ILE A 650 -62.83 -0.56 -25.90
C ILE A 650 -63.46 0.21 -27.07
N PRO A 651 -63.56 -0.40 -28.22
CA PRO A 651 -64.10 0.26 -29.40
C PRO A 651 -65.61 0.46 -29.31
N PRO A 652 -66.18 1.40 -30.10
CA PRO A 652 -67.62 1.62 -30.10
C PRO A 652 -68.39 0.39 -30.69
N GLY A 653 -69.46 0.03 -30.02
CA GLY A 653 -70.27 -1.14 -30.40
C GLY A 653 -69.89 -2.46 -29.73
N TYR A 654 -68.92 -2.43 -28.79
CA TYR A 654 -68.43 -3.59 -28.03
C TYR A 654 -69.61 -4.36 -27.36
N GLY A 655 -70.43 -3.68 -26.59
CA GLY A 655 -71.55 -4.28 -25.85
C GLY A 655 -72.60 -4.84 -26.79
N ARG A 656 -72.94 -4.17 -27.90
CA ARG A 656 -73.85 -4.64 -28.92
C ARG A 656 -73.37 -5.91 -29.57
N ASP A 657 -72.08 -5.97 -29.96
CA ASP A 657 -71.51 -7.12 -30.65
C ASP A 657 -71.35 -8.33 -29.70
N LEU A 658 -71.06 -8.07 -28.44
CA LEU A 658 -71.00 -9.09 -27.37
C LEU A 658 -72.39 -9.74 -27.18
N LEU A 659 -73.43 -8.93 -26.99
CA LEU A 659 -74.79 -9.39 -26.79
C LEU A 659 -75.39 -10.09 -28.04
N ALA A 660 -74.89 -9.73 -29.24
CA ALA A 660 -75.31 -10.39 -30.52
C ALA A 660 -74.50 -11.68 -30.77
N GLY A 661 -73.66 -12.14 -29.87
CA GLY A 661 -72.79 -13.32 -30.04
C GLY A 661 -71.72 -13.14 -31.12
N ARG A 662 -71.42 -11.91 -31.52
CA ARG A 662 -70.40 -11.61 -32.51
C ARG A 662 -69.02 -11.51 -31.83
N LYS A 663 -67.97 -11.63 -32.67
CA LYS A 663 -66.62 -11.49 -32.17
C LYS A 663 -66.30 -10.02 -31.76
N ALA A 664 -66.24 -9.72 -30.46
CA ALA A 664 -65.93 -8.44 -29.96
C ALA A 664 -64.42 -8.38 -29.68
N GLU A 665 -63.75 -7.26 -30.05
CA GLU A 665 -62.29 -7.06 -29.86
C GLU A 665 -62.05 -5.92 -28.87
N ILE A 666 -61.04 -6.14 -27.98
CA ILE A 666 -60.57 -5.12 -27.04
C ILE A 666 -59.08 -4.97 -27.27
N GLY A 667 -58.63 -3.76 -27.42
CA GLY A 667 -57.18 -3.46 -27.48
C GLY A 667 -56.58 -3.27 -26.10
N VAL A 668 -55.49 -3.96 -25.80
CA VAL A 668 -54.74 -3.73 -24.56
C VAL A 668 -53.30 -3.38 -24.92
N TRP A 669 -52.91 -2.18 -24.57
CA TRP A 669 -51.58 -1.64 -24.77
C TRP A 669 -50.78 -1.76 -23.49
N VAL A 670 -49.59 -2.38 -23.56
CA VAL A 670 -48.72 -2.61 -22.41
C VAL A 670 -47.37 -1.91 -22.67
N ASP A 671 -46.87 -1.15 -21.72
CA ASP A 671 -45.54 -0.58 -21.78
C ASP A 671 -44.47 -1.68 -21.81
N GLY A 672 -43.88 -1.87 -22.99
CA GLY A 672 -42.83 -2.85 -23.27
C GLY A 672 -41.40 -2.36 -23.09
N ALA A 673 -41.17 -1.13 -22.62
CA ALA A 673 -39.84 -0.57 -22.45
C ALA A 673 -38.95 -1.41 -21.46
N ASN A 674 -39.60 -2.09 -20.53
CA ASN A 674 -38.98 -3.13 -19.70
C ASN A 674 -39.65 -4.49 -20.04
N SER A 675 -38.93 -5.32 -20.79
CA SER A 675 -39.46 -6.59 -21.29
C SER A 675 -39.96 -7.54 -20.18
N PHE A 676 -39.31 -7.57 -19.02
CA PHE A 676 -39.73 -8.41 -17.90
C PHE A 676 -41.07 -7.91 -17.29
N ARG A 677 -41.18 -6.59 -17.06
CA ARG A 677 -42.38 -5.98 -16.52
C ARG A 677 -43.54 -6.05 -17.53
N GLY A 678 -43.26 -5.86 -18.78
CA GLY A 678 -44.22 -5.98 -19.86
C GLY A 678 -44.85 -7.38 -19.95
N GLU A 679 -44.01 -8.43 -19.89
CA GLU A 679 -44.50 -9.82 -19.93
C GLU A 679 -45.33 -10.21 -18.70
N THR A 680 -44.92 -9.70 -17.51
CA THR A 680 -45.67 -9.92 -16.28
C THR A 680 -46.99 -9.17 -16.32
N ALA A 681 -47.03 -7.93 -16.80
CA ALA A 681 -48.27 -7.16 -16.98
C ALA A 681 -49.23 -7.86 -17.95
N ARG A 682 -48.69 -8.35 -19.05
CA ARG A 682 -49.47 -9.16 -20.04
C ARG A 682 -50.10 -10.40 -19.38
N SER A 683 -49.31 -11.12 -18.57
CA SER A 683 -49.82 -12.31 -17.87
C SER A 683 -50.95 -11.99 -16.88
N TYR A 684 -50.87 -10.85 -16.15
CA TYR A 684 -51.90 -10.41 -15.25
C TYR A 684 -53.18 -9.98 -16.00
N VAL A 685 -53.03 -9.26 -17.13
CA VAL A 685 -54.13 -8.90 -18.00
C VAL A 685 -54.83 -10.15 -18.50
N GLN A 686 -54.13 -11.16 -18.99
CA GLN A 686 -54.67 -12.43 -19.43
C GLN A 686 -55.43 -13.12 -18.28
N GLY A 687 -54.94 -13.11 -17.09
CA GLY A 687 -55.60 -13.68 -15.91
C GLY A 687 -56.93 -12.99 -15.59
N VAL A 688 -57.00 -11.66 -15.65
CA VAL A 688 -58.28 -10.93 -15.45
C VAL A 688 -59.24 -11.21 -16.57
N ILE A 689 -58.79 -11.26 -17.83
CA ILE A 689 -59.64 -11.60 -18.98
C ILE A 689 -60.25 -13.02 -18.84
N GLN A 690 -59.43 -14.00 -18.44
CA GLN A 690 -59.92 -15.35 -18.16
C GLN A 690 -60.98 -15.39 -17.06
N HIS A 691 -60.79 -14.64 -16.01
CA HIS A 691 -61.76 -14.51 -14.91
C HIS A 691 -63.07 -13.88 -15.40
N TYR A 692 -62.96 -12.81 -16.18
CA TYR A 692 -64.15 -12.16 -16.80
C TYR A 692 -64.93 -13.13 -17.69
N LEU A 693 -64.23 -13.85 -18.56
CA LEU A 693 -64.88 -14.84 -19.47
C LEU A 693 -65.52 -16.00 -18.69
N ALA A 694 -64.92 -16.46 -17.61
CA ALA A 694 -65.48 -17.47 -16.74
C ALA A 694 -66.78 -16.97 -16.06
N ASP A 695 -66.76 -15.76 -15.51
CA ASP A 695 -67.95 -15.13 -14.91
C ASP A 695 -69.07 -14.89 -15.89
N GLN A 696 -68.72 -14.47 -17.11
CA GLN A 696 -69.70 -14.32 -18.19
C GLN A 696 -70.37 -15.66 -18.57
N SER A 697 -69.57 -16.73 -18.70
CA SER A 697 -70.08 -18.05 -18.98
C SER A 697 -71.07 -18.60 -17.93
N VAL A 698 -70.80 -18.32 -16.66
CA VAL A 698 -71.73 -18.69 -15.55
C VAL A 698 -73.06 -17.91 -15.60
N ARG A 699 -73.00 -16.63 -15.96
CA ARG A 699 -74.20 -15.76 -16.07
C ARG A 699 -75.08 -16.12 -17.25
N GLU A 700 -74.53 -16.51 -18.42
CA GLU A 700 -75.24 -16.78 -19.63
C GLU A 700 -75.78 -18.21 -19.74
N ALA A 701 -75.00 -19.20 -19.24
CA ALA A 701 -75.35 -20.63 -19.44
C ALA A 701 -75.81 -21.32 -18.15
N GLY A 702 -75.84 -20.65 -16.98
CA GLY A 702 -76.16 -21.24 -15.68
C GLY A 702 -75.21 -22.35 -15.21
N ALA A 703 -74.12 -22.60 -15.97
CA ALA A 703 -73.13 -23.59 -15.68
C ALA A 703 -71.74 -23.06 -16.10
N MET A 704 -70.74 -23.39 -15.35
CA MET A 704 -69.36 -23.06 -15.68
C MET A 704 -68.98 -23.88 -16.97
N LEU A 705 -69.10 -23.29 -18.17
CA LEU A 705 -68.56 -23.86 -19.36
C LEU A 705 -67.04 -23.71 -19.30
N SER A 706 -66.39 -24.82 -19.00
CA SER A 706 -64.94 -24.92 -19.05
C SER A 706 -64.50 -24.74 -20.51
N LEU A 707 -63.89 -23.58 -20.83
CA LEU A 707 -63.31 -23.32 -22.17
C LEU A 707 -62.12 -24.26 -22.48
N PHE A 708 -61.74 -25.07 -21.54
CA PHE A 708 -60.65 -26.05 -21.64
C PHE A 708 -61.16 -27.44 -21.23
N PRO A 709 -60.75 -28.53 -21.89
CA PRO A 709 -61.14 -29.89 -21.53
C PRO A 709 -60.57 -30.36 -20.18
N ALA A 710 -59.78 -29.54 -19.50
CA ALA A 710 -59.17 -29.80 -18.17
C ALA A 710 -59.07 -28.53 -17.37
N ASN A 711 -59.35 -28.59 -16.07
CA ASN A 711 -59.09 -27.49 -15.14
C ASN A 711 -57.61 -27.51 -14.71
N ILE A 712 -56.83 -26.51 -15.15
CA ILE A 712 -55.40 -26.38 -14.81
C ILE A 712 -55.25 -25.44 -13.61
N GLU A 713 -55.04 -26.01 -12.45
CA GLU A 713 -54.66 -25.26 -11.26
C GLU A 713 -53.12 -25.16 -11.13
N THR A 714 -52.57 -23.98 -11.27
CA THR A 714 -51.13 -23.75 -11.02
C THR A 714 -50.85 -23.58 -9.56
N ARG A 715 -50.05 -24.50 -8.97
CA ARG A 715 -49.61 -24.38 -7.57
C ARG A 715 -48.12 -24.15 -7.51
N PHE A 716 -47.71 -23.03 -6.93
CA PHE A 716 -46.31 -22.73 -6.68
C PHE A 716 -45.82 -23.50 -5.45
N ARG A 717 -44.83 -24.37 -5.62
CA ARG A 717 -44.29 -25.21 -4.56
C ARG A 717 -43.40 -24.41 -3.60
N TYR A 718 -42.65 -23.39 -4.11
CA TYR A 718 -41.74 -22.57 -3.36
C TYR A 718 -42.13 -21.09 -3.53
N ASN A 719 -41.87 -20.24 -2.49
CA ASN A 719 -42.20 -18.81 -2.51
C ASN A 719 -43.65 -18.54 -2.97
N GLN A 720 -44.63 -19.18 -2.33
CA GLN A 720 -46.04 -19.04 -2.69
C GLN A 720 -46.58 -17.59 -2.69
N ALA A 721 -45.95 -16.73 -1.86
CA ALA A 721 -46.30 -15.32 -1.76
C ALA A 721 -45.64 -14.45 -2.86
N PHE A 722 -44.86 -15.04 -3.76
CA PHE A 722 -44.12 -14.35 -4.83
C PHE A 722 -43.29 -13.14 -4.38
N LYS A 723 -42.79 -13.14 -3.15
CA LYS A 723 -41.97 -12.02 -2.64
C LYS A 723 -40.59 -12.06 -3.30
N SER A 724 -40.26 -10.98 -3.97
CA SER A 724 -38.96 -10.81 -4.66
C SER A 724 -37.78 -10.96 -3.73
N VAL A 725 -37.89 -10.46 -2.52
CA VAL A 725 -36.82 -10.54 -1.52
C VAL A 725 -36.44 -11.98 -1.15
N TYR A 726 -37.37 -12.94 -1.21
CA TYR A 726 -37.07 -14.35 -0.93
C TYR A 726 -36.22 -15.01 -2.03
N ALA A 727 -36.33 -14.52 -3.26
CA ALA A 727 -35.56 -14.99 -4.39
C ALA A 727 -34.18 -14.30 -4.45
N ILE A 728 -34.14 -12.98 -4.15
CA ILE A 728 -32.95 -12.14 -4.36
C ILE A 728 -31.99 -12.24 -3.18
N ALA A 729 -32.48 -12.25 -1.93
CA ALA A 729 -31.62 -12.18 -0.74
C ALA A 729 -30.57 -13.30 -0.66
N PRO A 730 -30.84 -14.58 -1.01
CA PRO A 730 -29.81 -15.61 -1.09
C PRO A 730 -28.72 -15.33 -2.13
N GLY A 731 -29.07 -14.64 -3.21
CA GLY A 731 -28.12 -14.19 -4.23
C GLY A 731 -27.24 -13.03 -3.75
N VAL A 732 -27.82 -12.10 -3.02
CA VAL A 732 -27.06 -10.97 -2.42
C VAL A 732 -26.12 -11.48 -1.34
N LEU A 733 -26.53 -12.47 -0.54
CA LEU A 733 -25.65 -13.16 0.42
C LEU A 733 -24.42 -13.73 -0.30
N MET A 734 -24.62 -14.43 -1.40
CA MET A 734 -23.55 -14.97 -2.26
C MET A 734 -22.63 -13.85 -2.76
N MET A 735 -23.18 -12.78 -3.30
CA MET A 735 -22.42 -11.65 -3.87
C MET A 735 -21.61 -10.93 -2.80
N ALA A 736 -22.18 -10.69 -1.62
CA ALA A 736 -21.50 -10.03 -0.51
C ALA A 736 -20.30 -10.84 -0.01
N LEU A 737 -20.45 -12.16 0.05
CA LEU A 737 -19.42 -13.08 0.55
C LEU A 737 -18.29 -13.36 -0.44
N ILE A 738 -18.44 -13.04 -1.73
CA ILE A 738 -17.30 -13.08 -2.66
C ILE A 738 -16.62 -11.72 -2.76
N LEU A 739 -17.39 -10.66 -2.92
CA LEU A 739 -16.88 -9.33 -3.25
C LEU A 739 -15.94 -8.78 -2.18
N ILE A 740 -16.46 -8.63 -0.97
CA ILE A 740 -15.71 -7.94 0.09
C ILE A 740 -14.52 -8.77 0.61
N PRO A 741 -14.66 -10.06 0.92
CA PRO A 741 -13.54 -10.86 1.37
C PRO A 741 -12.42 -10.99 0.32
N ALA A 742 -12.77 -11.14 -0.96
CA ALA A 742 -11.78 -11.21 -2.04
C ALA A 742 -10.99 -9.90 -2.17
N MET A 743 -11.69 -8.73 -2.14
CA MET A 743 -11.05 -7.42 -2.18
C MET A 743 -10.10 -7.20 -1.00
N LEU A 744 -10.54 -7.51 0.22
CA LEU A 744 -9.72 -7.34 1.42
C LEU A 744 -8.48 -8.23 1.42
N THR A 745 -8.62 -9.48 0.97
CA THR A 745 -7.48 -10.41 0.87
C THR A 745 -6.50 -9.97 -0.21
N ALA A 746 -6.99 -9.52 -1.36
CA ALA A 746 -6.14 -8.98 -2.43
C ALA A 746 -5.37 -7.73 -1.93
N LEU A 747 -6.06 -6.81 -1.28
CA LEU A 747 -5.47 -5.61 -0.68
C LEU A 747 -4.39 -5.94 0.35
N GLY A 748 -4.63 -6.92 1.24
CA GLY A 748 -3.69 -7.32 2.28
C GLY A 748 -2.34 -7.81 1.74
N VAL A 749 -2.33 -8.55 0.62
CA VAL A 749 -1.10 -9.02 -0.01
C VAL A 749 -0.41 -7.92 -0.83
N VAL A 750 -1.18 -7.14 -1.62
CA VAL A 750 -0.61 -6.08 -2.47
C VAL A 750 -0.01 -4.97 -1.63
N ARG A 751 -0.60 -4.66 -0.47
CA ARG A 751 -0.03 -3.70 0.48
C ARG A 751 1.39 -4.09 0.92
N GLU A 752 1.67 -5.37 1.16
CA GLU A 752 3.03 -5.81 1.50
C GLU A 752 4.01 -5.64 0.32
N LYS A 753 3.53 -5.82 -0.92
CA LYS A 753 4.35 -5.57 -2.11
C LYS A 753 4.71 -4.09 -2.22
N GLU A 754 3.74 -3.19 -2.06
CA GLU A 754 3.98 -1.73 -2.15
C GLU A 754 4.85 -1.20 -1.01
N MET A 755 4.64 -1.68 0.21
CA MET A 755 5.42 -1.26 1.37
C MET A 755 6.82 -1.90 1.41
N GLY A 756 7.08 -2.91 0.58
CA GLY A 756 8.35 -3.64 0.53
C GLY A 756 8.51 -4.70 1.63
N SER A 757 7.54 -4.86 2.54
CA SER A 757 7.59 -5.89 3.60
C SER A 757 7.49 -7.33 3.05
N ILE A 758 7.13 -7.50 1.77
CA ILE A 758 7.20 -8.79 1.07
C ILE A 758 8.63 -9.38 1.06
N ASN A 759 9.66 -8.54 1.20
CA ASN A 759 11.05 -8.98 1.31
C ASN A 759 11.28 -9.88 2.53
N ASN A 760 10.48 -9.73 3.60
CA ASN A 760 10.53 -10.61 4.76
C ASN A 760 10.16 -12.07 4.40
N LEU A 761 9.23 -12.26 3.44
CA LEU A 761 8.93 -13.58 2.89
C LEU A 761 10.10 -14.15 2.09
N TYR A 762 10.81 -13.30 1.35
CA TYR A 762 11.94 -13.74 0.53
C TYR A 762 13.15 -14.14 1.39
N ALA A 763 13.41 -13.38 2.45
CA ALA A 763 14.53 -13.57 3.36
C ALA A 763 14.29 -14.65 4.45
N ALA A 764 13.03 -15.09 4.66
CA ALA A 764 12.71 -16.09 5.69
C ALA A 764 12.54 -17.51 5.09
N PRO A 765 12.82 -18.56 5.87
CA PRO A 765 12.67 -19.96 5.47
C PRO A 765 11.20 -20.42 5.49
N VAL A 766 10.31 -19.65 4.90
CA VAL A 766 8.86 -19.84 4.89
C VAL A 766 8.41 -20.33 3.51
N SER A 767 7.43 -21.23 3.45
CA SER A 767 6.84 -21.67 2.19
C SER A 767 5.80 -20.64 1.68
N LYS A 768 5.58 -20.60 0.36
CA LYS A 768 4.58 -19.72 -0.26
C LYS A 768 3.16 -20.01 0.27
N LEU A 769 2.85 -21.28 0.52
CA LEU A 769 1.54 -21.70 1.01
C LEU A 769 1.31 -21.31 2.47
N GLU A 770 2.33 -21.40 3.34
CA GLU A 770 2.25 -20.93 4.73
C GLU A 770 1.90 -19.44 4.78
N PHE A 771 2.55 -18.63 3.95
CA PHE A 771 2.25 -17.21 3.83
C PHE A 771 0.84 -16.93 3.30
N LEU A 772 0.45 -17.55 2.17
CA LEU A 772 -0.83 -17.31 1.52
C LEU A 772 -2.01 -17.74 2.39
N ILE A 773 -1.96 -18.97 2.94
CA ILE A 773 -3.03 -19.51 3.78
C ILE A 773 -3.07 -18.77 5.12
N GLY A 774 -1.90 -18.50 5.73
CA GLY A 774 -1.83 -17.75 6.99
C GLY A 774 -2.47 -16.36 6.87
N LYS A 775 -2.20 -15.65 5.77
CA LYS A 775 -2.85 -14.36 5.50
C LYS A 775 -4.36 -14.46 5.27
N GLN A 776 -4.82 -15.54 4.68
CA GLN A 776 -6.21 -15.75 4.32
C GLN A 776 -7.12 -16.00 5.54
N LEU A 777 -6.62 -16.69 6.56
CA LEU A 777 -7.41 -17.16 7.71
C LEU A 777 -8.20 -16.06 8.44
N PRO A 778 -7.62 -14.90 8.78
CA PRO A 778 -8.37 -13.82 9.44
C PRO A 778 -9.51 -13.28 8.60
N TYR A 779 -9.32 -13.18 7.28
CA TYR A 779 -10.36 -12.70 6.36
C TYR A 779 -11.51 -13.69 6.22
N ILE A 780 -11.24 -15.01 6.25
CA ILE A 780 -12.28 -16.05 6.35
C ILE A 780 -13.05 -15.88 7.66
N GLY A 781 -12.38 -15.66 8.79
CA GLY A 781 -13.03 -15.43 10.07
C GLY A 781 -13.99 -14.24 10.06
N VAL A 782 -13.55 -13.10 9.55
CA VAL A 782 -14.38 -11.89 9.41
C VAL A 782 -15.52 -12.10 8.40
N ALA A 783 -15.27 -12.80 7.29
CA ALA A 783 -16.32 -13.15 6.32
C ALA A 783 -17.41 -14.06 6.93
N MET A 784 -17.03 -15.00 7.81
CA MET A 784 -17.99 -15.85 8.54
C MET A 784 -18.79 -15.05 9.60
N MET A 785 -18.19 -14.05 10.23
CA MET A 785 -18.95 -13.10 11.07
C MET A 785 -19.96 -12.32 10.25
N SER A 786 -19.54 -11.81 9.10
CA SER A 786 -20.41 -11.11 8.15
C SER A 786 -21.54 -12.03 7.64
N PHE A 787 -21.25 -13.28 7.34
CA PHE A 787 -22.24 -14.30 6.98
C PHE A 787 -23.31 -14.45 8.08
N GLY A 788 -22.90 -14.58 9.34
CA GLY A 788 -23.83 -14.68 10.47
C GLY A 788 -24.73 -13.45 10.57
N LEU A 789 -24.18 -12.25 10.45
CA LEU A 789 -24.96 -11.00 10.49
C LEU A 789 -25.93 -10.90 9.30
N LEU A 790 -25.52 -11.29 8.11
CA LEU A 790 -26.38 -11.31 6.91
C LEU A 790 -27.53 -12.30 7.06
N VAL A 791 -27.27 -13.51 7.57
CA VAL A 791 -28.33 -14.52 7.82
C VAL A 791 -29.34 -13.99 8.86
N ILE A 792 -28.88 -13.39 9.94
CA ILE A 792 -29.72 -12.75 10.93
C ILE A 792 -30.58 -11.65 10.28
N LEU A 793 -30.01 -10.78 9.49
CA LEU A 793 -30.71 -9.71 8.76
C LEU A 793 -31.77 -10.29 7.80
N MET A 794 -31.42 -11.35 7.06
CA MET A 794 -32.34 -12.02 6.13
C MET A 794 -33.56 -12.62 6.86
N VAL A 795 -33.32 -13.34 7.96
CA VAL A 795 -34.38 -14.07 8.67
C VAL A 795 -35.23 -13.12 9.51
N LEU A 796 -34.62 -12.25 10.33
CA LEU A 796 -35.32 -11.40 11.29
C LEU A 796 -35.91 -10.14 10.65
N PHE A 797 -35.18 -9.49 9.74
CA PHE A 797 -35.60 -8.21 9.18
C PHE A 797 -36.39 -8.37 7.88
N PHE A 798 -35.88 -9.17 6.94
CA PHE A 798 -36.58 -9.42 5.67
C PHE A 798 -37.61 -10.56 5.76
N GLY A 799 -37.64 -11.33 6.86
CA GLY A 799 -38.57 -12.44 7.04
C GLY A 799 -38.37 -13.57 6.03
N VAL A 800 -37.17 -13.76 5.51
CA VAL A 800 -36.87 -14.84 4.55
C VAL A 800 -36.91 -16.17 5.28
N PRO A 801 -37.77 -17.12 4.88
CA PRO A 801 -37.90 -18.38 5.59
C PRO A 801 -36.67 -19.25 5.42
N MET A 802 -36.12 -19.75 6.51
CA MET A 802 -35.08 -20.78 6.47
C MET A 802 -35.71 -22.16 6.58
N ARG A 803 -35.85 -22.86 5.45
CA ARG A 803 -36.54 -24.16 5.37
C ARG A 803 -35.61 -25.37 5.45
N GLY A 804 -34.33 -25.19 5.09
CA GLY A 804 -33.33 -26.25 5.05
C GLY A 804 -32.36 -26.25 6.23
N ASN A 805 -31.28 -26.99 6.11
CA ASN A 805 -30.31 -27.18 7.18
C ASN A 805 -29.28 -26.02 7.24
N ILE A 806 -29.29 -25.28 8.36
CA ILE A 806 -28.36 -24.17 8.60
C ILE A 806 -26.90 -24.64 8.64
N ILE A 807 -26.59 -25.85 9.09
CA ILE A 807 -25.21 -26.38 9.15
C ILE A 807 -24.71 -26.58 7.73
N ALA A 808 -25.54 -27.11 6.82
CA ALA A 808 -25.17 -27.25 5.42
C ALA A 808 -24.89 -25.88 4.78
N LEU A 809 -25.68 -24.85 5.08
CA LEU A 809 -25.45 -23.48 4.63
C LEU A 809 -24.13 -22.91 5.19
N ALA A 810 -23.89 -23.05 6.50
CA ALA A 810 -22.70 -22.54 7.17
C ALA A 810 -21.42 -23.22 6.65
N MET A 811 -21.44 -24.54 6.45
CA MET A 811 -20.32 -25.25 5.81
C MET A 811 -20.11 -24.80 4.36
N GLY A 812 -21.18 -24.62 3.60
CA GLY A 812 -21.12 -24.05 2.25
C GLY A 812 -20.52 -22.65 2.26
N ALA A 813 -20.93 -21.78 3.18
CA ALA A 813 -20.39 -20.43 3.34
C ALA A 813 -18.90 -20.46 3.72
N LEU A 814 -18.48 -21.34 4.62
CA LEU A 814 -17.07 -21.49 5.00
C LEU A 814 -16.19 -21.86 3.81
N VAL A 815 -16.59 -22.88 3.05
CA VAL A 815 -15.82 -23.31 1.88
C VAL A 815 -15.88 -22.26 0.76
N TYR A 816 -17.03 -21.60 0.59
CA TYR A 816 -17.20 -20.53 -0.39
C TYR A 816 -16.34 -19.29 -0.06
N THR A 817 -16.32 -18.85 1.18
CA THR A 817 -15.47 -17.73 1.60
C THR A 817 -13.98 -18.09 1.49
N THR A 818 -13.63 -19.36 1.68
CA THR A 818 -12.27 -19.86 1.42
C THR A 818 -11.93 -19.76 -0.07
N ALA A 819 -12.84 -20.13 -0.96
CA ALA A 819 -12.64 -19.95 -2.40
C ALA A 819 -12.61 -18.47 -2.80
N ALA A 820 -13.49 -17.64 -2.25
CA ALA A 820 -13.54 -16.19 -2.51
C ALA A 820 -12.26 -15.46 -2.11
N THR A 821 -11.77 -15.73 -0.90
CA THR A 821 -10.49 -15.18 -0.43
C THR A 821 -9.31 -15.75 -1.22
N GLY A 822 -9.37 -17.03 -1.64
CA GLY A 822 -8.42 -17.66 -2.55
C GLY A 822 -8.37 -16.96 -3.92
N PHE A 823 -9.53 -16.59 -4.47
CA PHE A 823 -9.61 -15.77 -5.68
C PHE A 823 -8.91 -14.40 -5.48
N GLY A 824 -9.14 -13.75 -4.33
CA GLY A 824 -8.43 -12.52 -3.96
C GLY A 824 -6.91 -12.70 -3.91
N LEU A 825 -6.40 -13.85 -3.42
CA LEU A 825 -4.98 -14.18 -3.45
C LEU A 825 -4.44 -14.26 -4.88
N VAL A 826 -5.16 -14.91 -5.80
CA VAL A 826 -4.78 -14.99 -7.22
C VAL A 826 -4.68 -13.59 -7.82
N MET A 827 -5.70 -12.74 -7.60
CA MET A 827 -5.71 -11.36 -8.06
C MET A 827 -4.54 -10.56 -7.50
N SER A 828 -4.20 -10.75 -6.23
CA SER A 828 -3.06 -10.08 -5.61
C SER A 828 -1.72 -10.45 -6.26
N CYS A 829 -1.59 -11.63 -6.85
CA CYS A 829 -0.37 -12.05 -7.54
C CYS A 829 -0.20 -11.35 -8.90
N LEU A 830 -1.30 -10.99 -9.57
CA LEU A 830 -1.31 -10.39 -10.90
C LEU A 830 -1.10 -8.87 -10.90
N VAL A 831 -1.41 -8.19 -9.79
CA VAL A 831 -1.36 -6.72 -9.69
C VAL A 831 -0.31 -6.27 -8.69
N SER A 832 0.20 -5.04 -8.89
CA SER A 832 1.24 -4.43 -8.04
C SER A 832 0.73 -3.23 -7.24
N SER A 833 -0.40 -2.60 -7.58
CA SER A 833 -0.94 -1.46 -6.86
C SER A 833 -2.23 -1.80 -6.09
N GLN A 834 -2.42 -1.18 -4.91
CA GLN A 834 -3.60 -1.40 -4.06
C GLN A 834 -4.90 -1.01 -4.78
N ILE A 835 -4.89 0.10 -5.53
CA ILE A 835 -6.07 0.56 -6.28
C ILE A 835 -6.45 -0.49 -7.35
N ALA A 836 -5.47 -0.97 -8.13
CA ALA A 836 -5.72 -2.00 -9.13
C ALA A 836 -6.19 -3.32 -8.51
N ALA A 837 -5.70 -3.68 -7.31
CA ALA A 837 -6.15 -4.87 -6.59
C ALA A 837 -7.62 -4.77 -6.18
N VAL A 838 -8.04 -3.65 -5.60
CA VAL A 838 -9.43 -3.45 -5.17
C VAL A 838 -10.37 -3.39 -6.37
N VAL A 839 -10.10 -2.51 -7.34
CA VAL A 839 -10.97 -2.30 -8.51
C VAL A 839 -11.00 -3.54 -9.42
N GLY A 840 -9.85 -4.12 -9.73
CA GLY A 840 -9.76 -5.31 -10.57
C GLY A 840 -10.47 -6.52 -9.95
N THR A 841 -10.26 -6.76 -8.64
CA THR A 841 -10.96 -7.85 -7.93
C THR A 841 -12.46 -7.61 -7.90
N ALA A 842 -12.92 -6.37 -7.66
CA ALA A 842 -14.34 -6.03 -7.64
C ALA A 842 -15.00 -6.30 -9.01
N ILE A 843 -14.42 -5.80 -10.09
CA ILE A 843 -14.97 -5.99 -11.46
C ILE A 843 -15.06 -7.47 -11.81
N LEU A 844 -13.96 -8.22 -11.59
CA LEU A 844 -13.90 -9.65 -11.92
C LEU A 844 -14.76 -10.53 -11.01
N ALA A 845 -15.12 -10.04 -9.81
CA ALA A 845 -16.07 -10.72 -8.94
C ALA A 845 -17.53 -10.38 -9.28
N ILE A 846 -17.88 -9.09 -9.51
CA ILE A 846 -19.25 -8.63 -9.70
C ILE A 846 -19.84 -9.13 -11.03
N ILE A 847 -19.12 -8.94 -12.14
CA ILE A 847 -19.64 -9.23 -13.48
C ILE A 847 -20.07 -10.70 -13.62
N PRO A 848 -19.23 -11.71 -13.29
CA PRO A 848 -19.64 -13.10 -13.36
C PRO A 848 -20.75 -13.46 -12.36
N THR A 849 -20.69 -12.84 -11.17
CA THR A 849 -21.68 -13.08 -10.13
C THR A 849 -23.09 -12.65 -10.55
N LEU A 850 -23.23 -11.47 -11.15
CA LEU A 850 -24.54 -10.98 -11.59
C LEU A 850 -25.06 -11.74 -12.80
N ASN A 851 -24.20 -12.02 -13.79
CA ASN A 851 -24.66 -12.54 -15.08
C ASN A 851 -24.75 -14.08 -15.16
N PHE A 852 -23.86 -14.82 -14.43
CA PHE A 852 -23.72 -16.27 -14.63
C PHE A 852 -24.03 -17.13 -13.41
N SER A 853 -24.33 -16.53 -12.25
CA SER A 853 -24.58 -17.29 -11.02
C SER A 853 -26.00 -17.85 -10.91
N GLY A 854 -26.95 -17.34 -11.69
CA GLY A 854 -28.36 -17.64 -11.53
C GLY A 854 -29.09 -16.74 -10.51
N MET A 855 -28.49 -15.61 -10.12
CA MET A 855 -29.09 -14.64 -9.20
C MET A 855 -30.22 -13.84 -9.86
N LEU A 856 -29.96 -13.24 -11.04
CA LEU A 856 -30.91 -12.41 -11.77
C LEU A 856 -31.73 -13.22 -12.75
N TYR A 857 -31.09 -14.14 -13.48
CA TYR A 857 -31.72 -14.99 -14.50
C TYR A 857 -31.41 -16.45 -14.22
N PRO A 858 -32.37 -17.37 -14.41
CA PRO A 858 -32.09 -18.80 -14.29
C PRO A 858 -30.97 -19.23 -15.24
N VAL A 859 -30.05 -20.07 -14.76
CA VAL A 859 -28.90 -20.54 -15.57
C VAL A 859 -29.36 -21.31 -16.81
N SER A 860 -30.55 -21.90 -16.77
CA SER A 860 -31.18 -22.61 -17.91
C SER A 860 -31.55 -21.69 -19.08
N THR A 861 -31.73 -20.38 -18.84
CA THR A 861 -32.07 -19.40 -19.88
C THR A 861 -30.83 -18.82 -20.58
N LEU A 862 -29.63 -19.10 -20.05
CA LEU A 862 -28.37 -18.66 -20.64
C LEU A 862 -28.06 -19.51 -21.88
N ASN A 863 -27.40 -18.89 -22.88
CA ASN A 863 -26.85 -19.62 -24.00
C ASN A 863 -25.74 -20.59 -23.57
N ASP A 864 -25.44 -21.60 -24.37
CA ASP A 864 -24.53 -22.69 -24.02
C ASP A 864 -23.12 -22.16 -23.64
N GLY A 865 -22.60 -21.16 -24.35
CA GLY A 865 -21.31 -20.55 -24.02
C GLY A 865 -21.31 -19.87 -22.65
N ALA A 866 -22.33 -19.08 -22.33
CA ALA A 866 -22.47 -18.40 -21.05
C ALA A 866 -22.68 -19.40 -19.89
N ARG A 867 -23.41 -20.50 -20.15
CA ARG A 867 -23.61 -21.58 -19.17
C ARG A 867 -22.31 -22.30 -18.85
N ILE A 868 -21.48 -22.62 -19.85
CA ILE A 868 -20.18 -23.25 -19.66
C ILE A 868 -19.24 -22.27 -18.90
N PHE A 869 -19.22 -21.00 -19.32
CA PHE A 869 -18.38 -19.98 -18.64
C PHE A 869 -18.75 -19.81 -17.16
N GLY A 870 -20.04 -19.80 -16.83
CA GLY A 870 -20.53 -19.71 -15.46
C GLY A 870 -20.05 -20.86 -14.56
N GLN A 871 -19.79 -22.05 -15.11
CA GLN A 871 -19.29 -23.19 -14.33
C GLN A 871 -17.86 -23.00 -13.78
N PHE A 872 -17.09 -22.08 -14.34
CA PHE A 872 -15.75 -21.74 -13.86
C PHE A 872 -15.74 -20.77 -12.68
N PHE A 873 -16.91 -20.37 -12.16
CA PHE A 873 -17.00 -19.46 -11.02
C PHE A 873 -17.66 -20.13 -9.82
N PRO A 874 -17.09 -19.95 -8.60
CA PRO A 874 -17.62 -20.55 -7.38
C PRO A 874 -19.02 -20.03 -7.00
N THR A 875 -19.39 -18.84 -7.51
CA THR A 875 -20.67 -18.17 -7.25
C THR A 875 -21.89 -19.01 -7.65
N LEU A 876 -21.82 -19.69 -8.79
CA LEU A 876 -22.89 -20.58 -9.28
C LEU A 876 -23.25 -21.67 -8.25
N TYR A 877 -22.24 -22.27 -7.65
CA TYR A 877 -22.41 -23.39 -6.73
C TYR A 877 -22.92 -22.94 -5.37
N PHE A 878 -22.41 -21.82 -4.85
CA PHE A 878 -22.92 -21.29 -3.61
C PHE A 878 -24.34 -20.71 -3.73
N GLN A 879 -24.71 -20.14 -4.89
CA GLN A 879 -26.09 -19.74 -5.19
C GLN A 879 -27.05 -20.92 -5.08
N LYS A 880 -26.65 -22.08 -5.59
CA LYS A 880 -27.47 -23.31 -5.47
C LYS A 880 -27.60 -23.79 -4.01
N ILE A 881 -26.51 -23.64 -3.20
CA ILE A 881 -26.56 -23.97 -1.77
C ILE A 881 -27.50 -23.01 -1.05
N SER A 882 -27.27 -21.70 -1.21
CA SER A 882 -28.00 -20.66 -0.48
C SER A 882 -29.50 -20.66 -0.84
N SER A 883 -29.86 -20.65 -2.12
CA SER A 883 -31.26 -20.74 -2.54
C SER A 883 -31.88 -22.11 -2.25
N GLY A 884 -31.10 -23.18 -2.25
CA GLY A 884 -31.52 -24.52 -1.86
C GLY A 884 -31.94 -24.59 -0.40
N VAL A 885 -31.16 -24.01 0.49
CA VAL A 885 -31.47 -24.02 1.93
C VAL A 885 -32.62 -23.07 2.26
N PHE A 886 -32.57 -21.80 1.78
CA PHE A 886 -33.60 -20.83 2.12
C PHE A 886 -34.95 -21.16 1.48
N ASN A 887 -34.97 -21.43 0.17
CA ASN A 887 -36.22 -21.52 -0.58
C ASN A 887 -36.75 -22.94 -0.70
N LYS A 888 -35.86 -23.94 -0.96
CA LYS A 888 -36.28 -25.31 -1.30
C LYS A 888 -36.26 -26.27 -0.12
N GLY A 889 -35.60 -25.93 1.01
CA GLY A 889 -35.54 -26.79 2.18
C GLY A 889 -34.60 -27.99 2.02
N LEU A 890 -33.53 -27.86 1.16
CA LEU A 890 -32.61 -28.93 0.89
C LEU A 890 -31.66 -29.16 2.09
N GLY A 891 -31.29 -30.43 2.28
CA GLY A 891 -30.33 -30.87 3.31
C GLY A 891 -28.95 -31.07 2.76
N PHE A 892 -28.07 -31.61 3.62
CA PHE A 892 -26.69 -31.87 3.24
C PHE A 892 -26.53 -32.91 2.13
N ALA A 893 -27.43 -33.91 2.14
CA ALA A 893 -27.38 -35.04 1.17
C ALA A 893 -27.60 -34.57 -0.28
N GLU A 894 -28.37 -33.49 -0.50
CA GLU A 894 -28.62 -32.97 -1.84
C GLU A 894 -27.59 -31.93 -2.24
N LEU A 895 -26.94 -31.28 -1.26
CA LEU A 895 -26.04 -30.16 -1.48
C LEU A 895 -24.55 -30.55 -1.50
N TYR A 896 -24.19 -31.77 -1.05
CA TYR A 896 -22.78 -32.19 -0.97
C TYR A 896 -21.97 -32.05 -2.30
N PRO A 897 -22.53 -32.29 -3.50
CA PRO A 897 -21.75 -32.14 -4.73
C PRO A 897 -21.27 -30.70 -4.94
N TYR A 898 -22.09 -29.70 -4.53
CA TYR A 898 -21.74 -28.29 -4.64
C TYR A 898 -20.67 -27.90 -3.62
N HIS A 899 -20.72 -28.47 -2.40
CA HIS A 899 -19.66 -28.29 -1.39
C HIS A 899 -18.32 -28.85 -1.91
N LEU A 900 -18.34 -30.04 -2.50
CA LEU A 900 -17.13 -30.67 -3.07
C LEU A 900 -16.54 -29.81 -4.19
N THR A 901 -17.38 -29.27 -5.08
CA THR A 901 -16.91 -28.39 -6.15
C THR A 901 -16.26 -27.11 -5.60
N LEU A 902 -16.82 -26.51 -4.55
CA LEU A 902 -16.24 -25.33 -3.88
C LEU A 902 -14.88 -25.66 -3.22
N ILE A 903 -14.72 -26.85 -2.67
CA ILE A 903 -13.40 -27.31 -2.15
C ILE A 903 -12.37 -27.41 -3.28
N VAL A 904 -12.77 -27.94 -4.44
CA VAL A 904 -11.90 -27.99 -5.64
C VAL A 904 -11.48 -26.59 -6.06
N PHE A 905 -12.41 -25.62 -6.09
CA PHE A 905 -12.06 -24.21 -6.36
C PHE A 905 -11.05 -23.67 -5.35
N SER A 906 -11.26 -23.88 -4.06
CA SER A 906 -10.35 -23.41 -3.01
C SER A 906 -8.93 -23.95 -3.21
N ILE A 907 -8.80 -25.26 -3.47
CA ILE A 907 -7.50 -25.90 -3.73
C ILE A 907 -6.89 -25.36 -5.03
N SER A 908 -7.68 -25.21 -6.09
CA SER A 908 -7.21 -24.69 -7.38
C SER A 908 -6.66 -23.26 -7.23
N PHE A 909 -7.35 -22.38 -6.51
CA PHE A 909 -6.87 -21.01 -6.28
C PHE A 909 -5.60 -20.97 -5.43
N TRP A 910 -5.44 -21.83 -4.43
CA TRP A 910 -4.19 -21.95 -3.68
C TRP A 910 -3.03 -22.41 -4.57
N LEU A 911 -3.26 -23.38 -5.44
CA LEU A 911 -2.23 -23.85 -6.37
C LEU A 911 -1.85 -22.76 -7.38
N ILE A 912 -2.84 -22.09 -7.98
CA ILE A 912 -2.60 -20.99 -8.93
C ILE A 912 -1.86 -19.84 -8.23
N ALA A 913 -2.29 -19.40 -7.06
CA ALA A 913 -1.63 -18.34 -6.31
C ALA A 913 -0.19 -18.76 -5.91
N GLY A 914 0.00 -20.00 -5.49
CA GLY A 914 1.31 -20.56 -5.14
C GLY A 914 2.29 -20.63 -6.32
N THR A 915 1.81 -20.88 -7.55
CA THR A 915 2.64 -20.85 -8.76
C THR A 915 2.95 -19.41 -9.19
N LEU A 916 1.96 -18.53 -9.15
CA LEU A 916 2.10 -17.11 -9.56
C LEU A 916 2.94 -16.29 -8.58
N LEU A 917 2.85 -16.56 -7.26
CA LEU A 917 3.66 -15.87 -6.27
C LEU A 917 5.12 -16.29 -6.41
N LYS A 918 5.99 -15.33 -6.69
CA LYS A 918 7.43 -15.55 -6.71
C LYS A 918 8.00 -15.47 -5.29
N LYS A 919 9.01 -16.28 -4.98
CA LYS A 919 9.74 -16.25 -3.71
C LYS A 919 11.07 -15.49 -3.82
N GLN A 920 11.35 -14.86 -4.94
CA GLN A 920 12.50 -14.01 -5.18
C GLN A 920 12.09 -12.82 -6.05
N ALA A 921 12.73 -11.68 -5.83
CA ALA A 921 12.63 -10.54 -6.73
C ALA A 921 13.39 -10.83 -8.04
N ARG A 922 12.83 -10.39 -9.16
CA ARG A 922 13.53 -10.43 -10.47
C ARG A 922 14.37 -9.20 -10.68
#